data_a4c366a88049002cc6825b5d63b9c64b
#
_entry.id   a4c366a88049002cc6825b5d63b9c64b
#
_cell.length_a   1.000
_cell.length_b   1.000
_cell.length_c   1.000
_cell.angle_alpha   90.00
_cell.angle_beta   90.00
_cell.angle_gamma   90.00
#
_symmetry.space_group_name_H-M   'P 1'
#
loop_
_entity.id
_entity.type
_entity.pdbx_description
1 polymer ?
#
loop_
_entity_poly.entity_id
_entity_poly.type
_entity_poly.pdbx_seq_one_letter_code
_entity_poly.pdbx_strand_id
1 'polypeptide(L)'
;MRVLPRVKRRWRWLAAFIFLLWLAVLAADRLWPLPLHDVTPARVVVAEDGTPLWRFADAQGVWRYPVTLADVSPRYLQALIQYEDRWFWRHPGVNPFAVLRAAWQDLTSGRVISGGSTLTMQVARLLDPHPRTFGGKLRQLWRALQLEWHLSKSDILTLYLNCAPFGGTLQGIGAASWAYLGKSPARLSYGEAALLAVLPQAPSRLRPDRWPQRAQAARDKVLTRMVSQGVWPEQAVKEAMEEPVWLFPRQMPQLAPLFSRRALATSRDEKVVTTLDAGLQRQLEDLALNWKSRLPPRSSLAMVVVDHTDMKVRGWVGSADITDDSRFGHIDMVSAVRSPGSVLKPFIYAMAMDEGLIHPASLLQDVPRRFSDYRPGNFDSGFHGSVSASEALVRSLNLPAVQVLEAYGPKRFAANLRNAGLPLTLPAGAEPNLSLILGGAGARLEDIVAAYSAFARHGKAARLRLKPSDPLTERALMSPGAAWIVRRILAGEAQPVPDASLPQAVPLAWKTGTSYGYRDAWAVGLNARYLIGIWTGRPDGTPVVGQFGFASAVPLLNQVNNLLLARPTMSRGGLPSDPRPATVSQGTICWPGGQDLPAGDSNCRRRLASWLLDASQPPTLLLPGQESVRGIRFPVWRNEHGERVAADCPGARESQVEVWPLPLDPWLPASERRRA
;
A
#
# COMPACT_ATOMS: atom_id res chain seq x y z
N MET A 1 63.12 67.22 4.62
CA MET A 1 62.12 66.25 4.07
C MET A 1 62.44 64.79 4.44
N ARG A 2 61.85 64.23 5.47
CA ARG A 2 61.83 62.77 5.78
C ARG A 2 60.66 62.53 6.71
N VAL A 3 59.47 62.43 6.15
CA VAL A 3 58.22 62.09 6.93
C VAL A 3 57.65 60.69 6.58
N LEU A 4 58.39 59.86 5.87
CA LEU A 4 57.89 58.61 5.31
C LEU A 4 57.97 57.28 6.13
N PRO A 5 58.77 57.16 7.23
CA PRO A 5 58.83 55.86 7.95
C PRO A 5 57.69 55.59 9.00
N ARG A 6 57.06 56.67 9.56
CA ARG A 6 56.04 56.51 10.63
C ARG A 6 54.69 56.06 10.06
N VAL A 7 54.30 56.41 8.87
CA VAL A 7 53.04 56.01 8.23
C VAL A 7 53.06 54.51 7.88
N LYS A 8 54.15 54.01 7.27
CA LYS A 8 54.34 52.57 6.98
C LYS A 8 54.29 51.68 8.20
N ARG A 9 54.79 52.14 9.37
CA ARG A 9 54.79 51.39 10.64
C ARG A 9 53.37 51.31 11.22
N ARG A 10 52.55 52.36 11.13
CA ARG A 10 51.14 52.36 11.57
C ARG A 10 50.30 51.40 10.74
N TRP A 11 50.48 51.35 9.43
CA TRP A 11 49.79 50.43 8.52
C TRP A 11 50.18 48.96 8.80
N ARG A 12 51.43 48.67 9.15
CA ARG A 12 51.87 47.33 9.57
C ARG A 12 51.23 46.88 10.88
N TRP A 13 51.13 47.76 11.86
CA TRP A 13 50.45 47.47 13.12
C TRP A 13 48.94 47.29 12.91
N LEU A 14 48.31 48.07 12.07
CA LEU A 14 46.91 47.90 11.72
C LEU A 14 46.67 46.57 11.01
N ALA A 15 47.51 46.22 10.04
CA ALA A 15 47.42 44.91 9.35
C ALA A 15 47.62 43.73 10.30
N ALA A 16 48.63 43.81 11.23
CA ALA A 16 48.83 42.80 12.24
C ALA A 16 47.64 42.67 13.20
N PHE A 17 47.06 43.81 13.61
CA PHE A 17 45.87 43.80 14.49
C PHE A 17 44.63 43.17 13.75
N ILE A 18 44.41 43.52 12.49
CA ILE A 18 43.33 42.94 11.65
C ILE A 18 43.54 41.41 11.50
N PHE A 19 44.82 40.99 11.27
CA PHE A 19 45.16 39.58 11.13
C PHE A 19 44.95 38.80 12.46
N LEU A 20 45.36 39.37 13.58
CA LEU A 20 45.13 38.76 14.91
C LEU A 20 43.64 38.71 15.24
N LEU A 21 42.89 39.76 14.91
CA LEU A 21 41.44 39.77 15.08
C LEU A 21 40.78 38.69 14.20
N TRP A 22 41.23 38.54 12.98
CA TRP A 22 40.72 37.47 12.07
C TRP A 22 41.05 36.07 12.62
N LEU A 23 42.28 35.85 13.12
CA LEU A 23 42.63 34.60 13.80
C LEU A 23 41.79 34.33 15.08
N ALA A 24 41.52 35.39 15.84
CA ALA A 24 40.63 35.25 17.03
C ALA A 24 39.20 34.89 16.63
N VAL A 25 38.69 35.45 15.56
CA VAL A 25 37.37 35.10 14.99
C VAL A 25 37.33 33.65 14.51
N LEU A 26 38.38 33.18 13.82
CA LEU A 26 38.49 31.78 13.39
C LEU A 26 38.62 30.83 14.59
N ALA A 27 39.38 31.21 15.61
CA ALA A 27 39.48 30.40 16.83
C ALA A 27 38.14 30.34 17.60
N ALA A 28 37.45 31.48 17.70
CA ALA A 28 36.12 31.54 18.32
C ALA A 28 35.11 30.68 17.58
N ASP A 29 35.12 30.69 16.24
CA ASP A 29 34.23 29.85 15.42
C ASP A 29 34.47 28.35 15.65
N ARG A 30 35.74 27.92 15.77
CA ARG A 30 36.07 26.52 16.04
C ARG A 30 35.80 26.11 17.50
N LEU A 31 35.96 27.00 18.45
CA LEU A 31 35.72 26.71 19.88
C LEU A 31 34.22 26.69 20.23
N TRP A 32 33.40 27.46 19.47
CA TRP A 32 31.95 27.53 19.66
C TRP A 32 31.25 27.25 18.33
N PRO A 33 31.24 26.00 17.84
CA PRO A 33 30.59 25.64 16.58
C PRO A 33 29.09 25.90 16.60
N LEU A 34 28.49 26.04 15.41
CA LEU A 34 27.05 26.18 15.27
C LEU A 34 26.32 24.90 15.74
N PRO A 35 25.29 25.00 16.58
CA PRO A 35 24.55 23.84 17.10
C PRO A 35 23.51 23.34 16.06
N LEU A 36 23.95 23.00 14.85
CA LEU A 36 23.09 22.47 13.80
C LEU A 36 22.64 21.02 14.05
N HIS A 37 23.37 20.29 14.91
CA HIS A 37 23.11 18.88 15.20
C HIS A 37 22.05 18.66 16.29
N ASP A 38 21.65 19.68 17.02
CA ASP A 38 20.69 19.58 18.11
C ASP A 38 19.22 19.61 17.65
N VAL A 39 19.00 19.85 16.37
CA VAL A 39 17.65 19.79 15.78
C VAL A 39 17.35 18.33 15.45
N THR A 40 16.79 17.60 16.43
CA THR A 40 16.30 16.25 16.17
C THR A 40 15.19 16.31 15.13
N PRO A 41 15.33 15.63 13.99
CA PRO A 41 14.30 15.68 12.95
C PRO A 41 13.05 14.94 13.44
N ALA A 42 11.91 15.62 13.42
CA ALA A 42 10.63 14.94 13.52
C ALA A 42 10.37 14.24 12.19
N ARG A 43 9.99 12.98 12.27
CA ARG A 43 9.78 12.15 11.08
C ARG A 43 8.32 12.12 10.67
N VAL A 44 8.06 12.22 9.37
CA VAL A 44 6.71 12.20 8.79
C VAL A 44 6.61 11.16 7.70
N VAL A 45 5.50 10.42 7.71
CA VAL A 45 5.14 9.53 6.61
C VAL A 45 4.05 10.20 5.79
N VAL A 46 4.25 10.29 4.49
CA VAL A 46 3.35 10.97 3.57
C VAL A 46 2.87 10.03 2.46
N ALA A 47 1.68 10.31 1.94
CA ALA A 47 1.13 9.66 0.75
C ALA A 47 1.93 10.07 -0.51
N GLU A 48 1.60 9.49 -1.65
CA GLU A 48 2.28 9.76 -2.91
C GLU A 48 2.16 11.23 -3.35
N ASP A 49 1.05 11.89 -3.03
CA ASP A 49 0.79 13.31 -3.30
C ASP A 49 1.40 14.27 -2.25
N GLY A 50 2.13 13.74 -1.27
CA GLY A 50 2.72 14.50 -0.18
C GLY A 50 1.77 14.78 0.99
N THR A 51 0.53 14.31 0.95
CA THR A 51 -0.41 14.43 2.08
C THR A 51 0.12 13.64 3.28
N PRO A 52 0.24 14.25 4.48
CA PRO A 52 0.68 13.54 5.66
C PRO A 52 -0.27 12.43 6.05
N LEU A 53 0.26 11.23 6.22
CA LEU A 53 -0.46 10.08 6.74
C LEU A 53 -0.31 10.00 8.25
N TRP A 54 0.91 10.05 8.75
CA TRP A 54 1.20 9.95 10.17
C TRP A 54 2.41 10.80 10.56
N ARG A 55 2.34 11.36 11.76
CA ARG A 55 3.40 12.18 12.35
C ARG A 55 3.97 11.51 13.57
N PHE A 56 5.26 11.57 13.68
CA PHE A 56 5.95 11.19 14.89
C PHE A 56 6.54 12.46 15.50
N ALA A 57 6.14 12.78 16.73
CA ALA A 57 6.80 13.84 17.48
C ALA A 57 8.27 13.47 17.72
N ASP A 58 9.15 14.48 17.80
CA ASP A 58 10.51 14.25 18.24
C ASP A 58 10.57 13.84 19.73
N ALA A 59 11.76 13.60 20.25
CA ALA A 59 11.98 13.22 21.65
C ALA A 59 11.47 14.27 22.65
N GLN A 60 11.27 15.52 22.21
CA GLN A 60 10.75 16.64 22.99
C GLN A 60 9.25 16.84 22.83
N GLY A 61 8.57 15.99 22.07
CA GLY A 61 7.13 16.12 21.79
C GLY A 61 6.79 17.19 20.77
N VAL A 62 7.76 17.69 20.01
CA VAL A 62 7.58 18.76 19.02
C VAL A 62 7.23 18.16 17.66
N TRP A 63 6.29 18.83 16.99
CA TRP A 63 5.82 18.47 15.66
C TRP A 63 6.49 19.34 14.60
N ARG A 64 7.25 18.71 13.71
CA ARG A 64 7.88 19.36 12.56
C ARG A 64 7.53 18.62 11.27
N TYR A 65 7.36 19.40 10.21
CA TYR A 65 7.28 18.89 8.84
C TYR A 65 8.42 19.47 8.04
N PRO A 66 9.42 18.70 7.68
CA PRO A 66 10.50 19.18 6.85
C PRO A 66 9.96 19.70 5.51
N VAL A 67 10.33 20.93 5.17
CA VAL A 67 9.99 21.57 3.90
C VAL A 67 11.24 22.20 3.31
N THR A 68 11.30 22.22 1.98
CA THR A 68 12.25 23.03 1.21
C THR A 68 11.59 24.33 0.76
N LEU A 69 12.35 25.25 0.18
CA LEU A 69 11.78 26.50 -0.40
C LEU A 69 10.75 26.21 -1.50
N ALA A 70 10.94 25.14 -2.27
CA ALA A 70 10.03 24.73 -3.33
C ALA A 70 8.68 24.19 -2.82
N ASP A 71 8.64 23.68 -1.59
CA ASP A 71 7.42 23.16 -0.95
C ASP A 71 6.53 24.25 -0.37
N VAL A 72 6.93 25.53 -0.44
CA VAL A 72 6.25 26.65 0.22
C VAL A 72 5.75 27.67 -0.80
N SER A 73 4.53 28.17 -0.59
CA SER A 73 3.91 29.17 -1.45
C SER A 73 4.81 30.44 -1.59
N PRO A 74 5.04 30.94 -2.81
CA PRO A 74 5.74 32.20 -3.01
C PRO A 74 5.09 33.37 -2.25
N ARG A 75 3.78 33.35 -2.08
CA ARG A 75 3.04 34.36 -1.28
C ARG A 75 3.51 34.40 0.15
N TYR A 76 3.69 33.21 0.78
CA TYR A 76 4.20 33.16 2.15
C TYR A 76 5.65 33.67 2.25
N LEU A 77 6.51 33.29 1.35
CA LEU A 77 7.90 33.77 1.33
C LEU A 77 7.97 35.28 1.14
N GLN A 78 7.15 35.84 0.25
CA GLN A 78 7.01 37.28 0.08
C GLN A 78 6.54 37.97 1.35
N ALA A 79 5.45 37.48 1.97
CA ALA A 79 4.94 38.03 3.20
C ALA A 79 5.97 37.99 4.33
N LEU A 80 6.61 36.83 4.53
CA LEU A 80 7.62 36.65 5.57
C LEU A 80 8.78 37.64 5.40
N ILE A 81 9.39 37.68 4.21
CA ILE A 81 10.56 38.53 3.96
C ILE A 81 10.20 40.00 4.05
N GLN A 82 9.09 40.46 3.44
CA GLN A 82 8.69 41.85 3.47
C GLN A 82 8.25 42.33 4.86
N TYR A 83 7.65 41.42 5.65
CA TYR A 83 7.18 41.75 6.97
C TYR A 83 8.26 41.70 8.03
N GLU A 84 9.11 40.65 8.03
CA GLU A 84 10.13 40.43 9.06
C GLU A 84 11.47 41.05 8.71
N ASP A 85 11.91 40.95 7.44
CA ASP A 85 13.26 41.35 7.04
C ASP A 85 13.36 41.68 5.55
N ARG A 86 12.90 42.87 5.17
CA ARG A 86 12.83 43.32 3.76
C ARG A 86 14.19 43.24 3.02
N TRP A 87 15.30 43.39 3.74
CA TRP A 87 16.65 43.40 3.20
C TRP A 87 17.38 42.09 3.36
N PHE A 88 16.68 41.01 3.71
CA PHE A 88 17.23 39.67 4.02
C PHE A 88 18.31 39.22 3.03
N TRP A 89 18.07 39.41 1.74
CA TRP A 89 18.99 38.97 0.68
C TRP A 89 20.24 39.85 0.52
N ARG A 90 20.33 40.99 1.20
CA ARG A 90 21.37 42.01 0.97
C ARG A 90 22.32 42.24 2.14
N HIS A 91 21.92 41.94 3.38
CA HIS A 91 22.77 42.17 4.53
C HIS A 91 23.44 40.86 5.02
N PRO A 92 24.64 40.93 5.67
CA PRO A 92 25.38 39.77 6.17
C PRO A 92 24.89 39.32 7.56
N GLY A 93 23.61 38.94 7.68
CA GLY A 93 23.02 38.45 8.93
C GLY A 93 22.55 39.50 9.93
N VAL A 94 23.13 40.66 9.92
CA VAL A 94 22.79 41.83 10.75
C VAL A 94 22.55 43.02 9.85
N ASN A 95 21.47 43.74 10.07
CA ASN A 95 21.20 45.00 9.36
C ASN A 95 21.61 46.18 10.24
N PRO A 96 22.76 46.84 9.98
CA PRO A 96 23.26 47.92 10.83
C PRO A 96 22.32 49.12 10.85
N PHE A 97 21.66 49.44 9.74
CA PHE A 97 20.67 50.52 9.69
C PHE A 97 19.45 50.23 10.54
N ALA A 98 18.99 48.98 10.56
CA ALA A 98 17.86 48.59 11.42
C ALA A 98 18.22 48.62 12.91
N VAL A 99 19.48 48.28 13.25
CA VAL A 99 19.98 48.33 14.62
C VAL A 99 20.13 49.79 15.08
N LEU A 100 20.69 50.65 14.28
CA LEU A 100 20.81 52.11 14.57
C LEU A 100 19.44 52.76 14.69
N ARG A 101 18.52 52.47 13.81
CA ARG A 101 17.13 52.94 13.90
C ARG A 101 16.43 52.48 15.18
N ALA A 102 16.56 51.19 15.54
CA ALA A 102 15.96 50.65 16.74
C ALA A 102 16.55 51.33 17.98
N ALA A 103 17.87 51.46 18.07
CA ALA A 103 18.55 52.15 19.16
C ALA A 103 18.09 53.62 19.30
N TRP A 104 17.94 54.35 18.18
CA TRP A 104 17.43 55.71 18.18
C TRP A 104 15.98 55.79 18.68
N GLN A 105 15.11 54.90 18.17
CA GLN A 105 13.72 54.84 18.59
C GLN A 105 13.56 54.46 20.07
N ASP A 106 14.32 53.53 20.58
CA ASP A 106 14.28 53.13 22.00
C ASP A 106 14.79 54.28 22.93
N LEU A 107 15.83 55.01 22.48
CA LEU A 107 16.38 56.16 23.21
C LEU A 107 15.36 57.32 23.27
N THR A 108 14.67 57.59 22.16
CA THR A 108 13.70 58.73 22.07
C THR A 108 12.38 58.43 22.70
N SER A 109 11.95 57.18 22.83
CA SER A 109 10.62 56.83 23.33
C SER A 109 10.65 56.23 24.74
N GLY A 110 11.81 55.98 25.33
CA GLY A 110 11.95 55.40 26.67
C GLY A 110 11.43 53.98 26.82
N ARG A 111 11.07 53.37 25.73
CA ARG A 111 10.56 51.95 25.69
C ARG A 111 10.96 51.28 24.36
N VAL A 112 11.12 49.98 24.40
CA VAL A 112 11.43 49.19 23.21
C VAL A 112 10.24 49.15 22.25
N ILE A 113 10.31 49.94 21.15
CA ILE A 113 9.22 50.06 20.15
C ILE A 113 9.42 49.19 18.93
N SER A 114 10.70 49.04 18.44
CA SER A 114 10.95 48.24 17.25
C SER A 114 12.10 47.26 17.44
N GLY A 115 11.90 46.03 16.94
CA GLY A 115 12.93 45.02 16.88
C GLY A 115 13.86 45.25 15.67
N GLY A 116 15.15 45.53 15.92
CA GLY A 116 16.16 45.51 14.88
C GLY A 116 16.71 44.12 14.53
N SER A 117 15.94 43.07 14.78
CA SER A 117 16.36 41.70 14.56
C SER A 117 16.03 41.22 13.15
N THR A 118 17.01 40.69 12.45
CA THR A 118 16.87 40.08 11.12
C THR A 118 16.33 38.66 11.22
N LEU A 119 15.90 38.06 10.07
CA LEU A 119 15.54 36.64 10.00
C LEU A 119 16.70 35.74 10.43
N THR A 120 17.95 36.05 10.00
CA THR A 120 19.15 35.31 10.43
C THR A 120 19.33 35.36 11.94
N MET A 121 19.11 36.50 12.57
CA MET A 121 19.16 36.64 14.04
C MET A 121 18.02 35.85 14.73
N GLN A 122 16.86 35.74 14.11
CA GLN A 122 15.78 34.90 14.63
C GLN A 122 16.17 33.41 14.55
N VAL A 123 16.72 32.95 13.43
CA VAL A 123 17.27 31.58 13.28
C VAL A 123 18.36 31.31 14.33
N ALA A 124 19.29 32.25 14.51
CA ALA A 124 20.35 32.14 15.51
C ALA A 124 19.79 31.90 16.92
N ARG A 125 18.71 32.60 17.27
CA ARG A 125 18.03 32.42 18.57
C ARG A 125 17.24 31.14 18.67
N LEU A 126 16.67 30.62 17.56
CA LEU A 126 15.95 29.34 17.54
C LEU A 126 16.90 28.17 17.74
N LEU A 127 18.10 28.24 17.14
CA LEU A 127 19.13 27.21 17.26
C LEU A 127 19.88 27.24 18.59
N ASP A 128 20.11 28.45 19.13
CA ASP A 128 20.85 28.69 20.37
C ASP A 128 20.05 29.59 21.33
N PRO A 129 19.04 29.04 22.05
CA PRO A 129 18.19 29.82 22.95
C PRO A 129 18.99 30.46 24.09
N HIS A 130 18.76 31.76 24.33
CA HIS A 130 19.45 32.52 25.37
C HIS A 130 18.52 33.60 25.98
N PRO A 131 18.80 34.06 27.23
CA PRO A 131 17.98 35.06 27.87
C PRO A 131 18.06 36.43 27.15
N ARG A 132 17.02 37.25 27.34
CA ARG A 132 16.93 38.59 26.75
C ARG A 132 17.75 39.60 27.53
N THR A 133 19.08 39.42 27.55
CA THR A 133 20.09 40.27 28.18
C THR A 133 21.02 40.86 27.11
N PHE A 134 21.82 41.84 27.46
CA PHE A 134 22.84 42.40 26.56
C PHE A 134 23.82 41.32 26.06
N GLY A 135 24.33 40.48 27.00
CA GLY A 135 25.20 39.36 26.63
C GLY A 135 24.51 38.34 25.70
N GLY A 136 23.22 38.04 25.95
CA GLY A 136 22.41 37.22 25.06
C GLY A 136 22.30 37.85 23.66
N LYS A 137 22.17 39.18 23.56
CA LYS A 137 22.11 39.89 22.27
C LYS A 137 23.44 39.81 21.52
N LEU A 138 24.58 39.93 22.18
CA LEU A 138 25.92 39.74 21.60
C LEU A 138 26.10 38.28 21.11
N ARG A 139 25.67 37.30 21.88
CA ARG A 139 25.66 35.90 21.47
C ARG A 139 24.82 35.67 20.22
N GLN A 140 23.63 36.30 20.16
CA GLN A 140 22.75 36.24 18.98
C GLN A 140 23.40 36.85 17.74
N LEU A 141 24.08 37.98 17.87
CA LEU A 141 24.82 38.61 16.79
C LEU A 141 25.93 37.72 16.26
N TRP A 142 26.74 37.16 17.19
CA TRP A 142 27.80 36.22 16.83
C TRP A 142 27.27 35.02 16.06
N ARG A 143 26.22 34.39 16.57
CA ARG A 143 25.57 33.25 15.90
C ARG A 143 24.97 33.61 14.53
N ALA A 144 24.43 34.80 14.39
CA ALA A 144 23.93 35.28 13.09
C ALA A 144 25.06 35.45 12.04
N LEU A 145 26.23 35.96 12.46
CA LEU A 145 27.41 36.06 11.59
C LEU A 145 27.95 34.65 11.23
N GLN A 146 28.01 33.74 12.18
CA GLN A 146 28.41 32.35 11.90
C GLN A 146 27.49 31.67 10.90
N LEU A 147 26.15 31.84 11.03
CA LEU A 147 25.18 31.31 10.09
C LEU A 147 25.45 31.79 8.66
N GLU A 148 25.67 33.10 8.48
CA GLU A 148 25.95 33.68 7.15
C GLU A 148 27.34 33.28 6.60
N TRP A 149 28.25 32.91 7.47
CA TRP A 149 29.58 32.43 7.07
C TRP A 149 29.54 31.00 6.55
N HIS A 150 28.76 30.14 7.21
CA HIS A 150 28.72 28.71 6.92
C HIS A 150 27.60 28.29 5.99
N LEU A 151 26.52 29.07 5.88
CA LEU A 151 25.31 28.72 5.17
C LEU A 151 24.92 29.78 4.13
N SER A 152 24.31 29.33 3.05
CA SER A 152 23.68 30.25 2.08
C SER A 152 22.42 30.89 2.67
N LYS A 153 22.00 32.02 2.09
CA LYS A 153 20.71 32.66 2.44
C LYS A 153 19.53 31.72 2.30
N SER A 154 19.55 30.86 1.30
CA SER A 154 18.52 29.85 1.07
C SER A 154 18.49 28.81 2.17
N ASP A 155 19.66 28.37 2.67
CA ASP A 155 19.74 27.42 3.77
C ASP A 155 19.23 28.04 5.09
N ILE A 156 19.62 29.31 5.36
CA ILE A 156 19.15 30.04 6.54
C ILE A 156 17.63 30.21 6.50
N LEU A 157 17.07 30.56 5.35
CA LEU A 157 15.63 30.67 5.19
C LEU A 157 14.94 29.31 5.37
N THR A 158 15.52 28.23 4.84
CA THR A 158 15.02 26.87 5.03
C THR A 158 15.03 26.46 6.52
N LEU A 159 16.09 26.80 7.26
CA LEU A 159 16.10 26.60 8.71
C LEU A 159 14.98 27.36 9.41
N TYR A 160 14.71 28.61 9.03
CA TYR A 160 13.59 29.36 9.58
C TYR A 160 12.25 28.68 9.29
N LEU A 161 12.02 28.26 8.03
CA LEU A 161 10.78 27.59 7.62
C LEU A 161 10.51 26.32 8.42
N ASN A 162 11.55 25.63 8.89
CA ASN A 162 11.44 24.38 9.63
C ASN A 162 11.45 24.54 11.15
N CYS A 163 12.02 25.64 11.69
CA CYS A 163 12.21 25.80 13.14
C CYS A 163 11.35 26.91 13.76
N ALA A 164 10.74 27.82 12.98
CA ALA A 164 9.93 28.90 13.52
C ALA A 164 8.75 28.36 14.34
N PRO A 165 8.46 28.94 15.54
CA PRO A 165 7.36 28.49 16.40
C PRO A 165 6.03 29.05 15.93
N PHE A 166 5.00 28.20 15.85
CA PHE A 166 3.64 28.55 15.45
C PHE A 166 2.61 28.40 16.58
N GLY A 167 3.06 28.06 17.78
CA GLY A 167 2.23 27.91 18.96
C GLY A 167 2.06 26.48 19.46
N GLY A 168 2.07 26.31 20.79
CA GLY A 168 2.10 24.98 21.42
C GLY A 168 3.36 24.20 21.00
N THR A 169 3.16 22.97 20.54
CA THR A 169 4.22 22.07 20.07
C THR A 169 4.48 22.16 18.56
N LEU A 170 3.86 23.11 17.83
CA LEU A 170 4.01 23.25 16.39
C LEU A 170 5.25 24.07 16.04
N GLN A 171 6.16 23.49 15.28
CA GLN A 171 7.32 24.18 14.71
C GLN A 171 7.39 23.95 13.19
N GLY A 172 7.77 25.01 12.49
CA GLY A 172 7.85 25.04 11.03
C GLY A 172 6.52 25.28 10.33
N ILE A 173 6.65 25.90 9.13
CA ILE A 173 5.51 26.26 8.28
C ILE A 173 4.74 25.03 7.79
N GLY A 174 5.45 23.94 7.53
CA GLY A 174 4.83 22.67 7.12
C GLY A 174 3.84 22.15 8.16
N ALA A 175 4.28 22.06 9.42
CA ALA A 175 3.42 21.62 10.53
C ALA A 175 2.26 22.61 10.79
N ALA A 176 2.53 23.90 10.72
CA ALA A 176 1.52 24.94 10.94
C ALA A 176 0.44 24.96 9.87
N SER A 177 0.81 24.85 8.59
CA SER A 177 -0.14 24.81 7.47
C SER A 177 -1.09 23.61 7.58
N TRP A 178 -0.57 22.42 7.83
CA TRP A 178 -1.40 21.25 8.01
C TRP A 178 -2.24 21.27 9.30
N ALA A 179 -1.68 21.78 10.39
CA ALA A 179 -2.40 21.81 11.67
C ALA A 179 -3.52 22.85 11.72
N TYR A 180 -3.32 24.01 11.13
CA TYR A 180 -4.30 25.09 11.17
C TYR A 180 -5.21 25.15 9.95
N LEU A 181 -4.68 24.80 8.76
CA LEU A 181 -5.39 25.00 7.49
C LEU A 181 -5.73 23.68 6.76
N GLY A 182 -5.19 22.54 7.21
CA GLY A 182 -5.47 21.22 6.61
C GLY A 182 -4.91 21.03 5.20
N LYS A 183 -3.94 21.84 4.78
CA LYS A 183 -3.40 21.80 3.41
C LYS A 183 -1.88 22.03 3.35
N SER A 184 -1.33 21.70 2.17
CA SER A 184 0.09 21.90 1.88
C SER A 184 0.47 23.38 1.94
N PRO A 185 1.65 23.73 2.51
CA PRO A 185 2.16 25.10 2.53
C PRO A 185 2.42 25.68 1.12
N ALA A 186 2.45 24.84 0.08
CA ALA A 186 2.54 25.30 -1.31
C ALA A 186 1.26 26.00 -1.81
N ARG A 187 0.10 25.74 -1.19
CA ARG A 187 -1.22 26.20 -1.68
C ARG A 187 -1.86 27.28 -0.83
N LEU A 188 -1.08 28.10 -0.17
CA LEU A 188 -1.59 29.18 0.68
C LEU A 188 -2.19 30.31 -0.14
N SER A 189 -3.39 30.79 0.27
CA SER A 189 -3.99 32.03 -0.21
C SER A 189 -3.25 33.27 0.34
N TYR A 190 -3.61 34.46 -0.09
CA TYR A 190 -3.04 35.70 0.46
C TYR A 190 -3.32 35.88 1.95
N GLY A 191 -4.57 35.62 2.37
CA GLY A 191 -4.98 35.68 3.77
C GLY A 191 -4.27 34.66 4.65
N GLU A 192 -4.15 33.43 4.16
CA GLU A 192 -3.47 32.34 4.89
C GLU A 192 -1.95 32.55 4.96
N ALA A 193 -1.34 33.00 3.89
CA ALA A 193 0.08 33.36 3.85
C ALA A 193 0.40 34.48 4.86
N ALA A 194 -0.41 35.54 4.88
CA ALA A 194 -0.28 36.64 5.83
C ALA A 194 -0.49 36.18 7.28
N LEU A 195 -1.49 35.34 7.51
CA LEU A 195 -1.77 34.77 8.84
C LEU A 195 -0.53 34.01 9.35
N LEU A 196 -0.04 33.03 8.57
CA LEU A 196 1.08 32.23 9.01
C LEU A 196 2.38 33.04 9.13
N ALA A 197 2.58 34.07 8.32
CA ALA A 197 3.77 34.94 8.42
C ALA A 197 3.84 35.72 9.74
N VAL A 198 2.71 36.07 10.35
CA VAL A 198 2.70 36.86 11.59
C VAL A 198 2.75 36.02 12.87
N LEU A 199 2.37 34.73 12.82
CA LEU A 199 2.28 33.88 14.02
C LEU A 199 3.62 33.75 14.78
N PRO A 200 4.79 33.58 14.15
CA PRO A 200 6.07 33.41 14.86
C PRO A 200 6.47 34.56 15.75
N GLN A 201 5.95 35.77 15.53
CA GLN A 201 6.24 36.95 16.37
C GLN A 201 5.75 36.79 17.83
N ALA A 202 4.57 36.17 17.99
CA ALA A 202 3.96 35.98 19.30
C ALA A 202 3.14 34.69 19.31
N PRO A 203 3.77 33.53 19.16
CA PRO A 203 3.11 32.26 18.85
C PRO A 203 2.07 31.84 19.88
N SER A 204 2.28 32.15 21.16
CA SER A 204 1.29 31.84 22.22
C SER A 204 0.12 32.80 22.23
N ARG A 205 0.35 34.08 21.91
CA ARG A 205 -0.67 35.15 21.98
C ARG A 205 -1.51 35.24 20.71
N LEU A 206 -0.98 34.85 19.58
CA LEU A 206 -1.62 34.92 18.26
C LEU A 206 -2.17 33.56 17.77
N ARG A 207 -2.17 32.54 18.61
CA ARG A 207 -2.72 31.23 18.27
C ARG A 207 -4.15 31.36 17.73
N PRO A 208 -4.39 31.03 16.46
CA PRO A 208 -5.69 31.26 15.84
C PRO A 208 -6.77 30.32 16.38
N ASP A 209 -6.39 29.16 16.90
CA ASP A 209 -7.28 28.19 17.55
C ASP A 209 -7.77 28.63 18.96
N ARG A 210 -7.06 29.58 19.58
CA ARG A 210 -7.44 30.14 20.89
C ARG A 210 -7.92 31.59 20.80
N TRP A 211 -7.34 32.37 19.89
CA TRP A 211 -7.55 33.81 19.81
C TRP A 211 -7.75 34.26 18.36
N PRO A 212 -8.83 33.79 17.67
CA PRO A 212 -9.04 34.05 16.24
C PRO A 212 -9.09 35.54 15.90
N GLN A 213 -9.71 36.38 16.72
CA GLN A 213 -9.81 37.83 16.47
C GLN A 213 -8.42 38.52 16.54
N ARG A 214 -7.57 38.09 17.49
CA ARG A 214 -6.19 38.60 17.58
C ARG A 214 -5.33 38.18 16.39
N ALA A 215 -5.49 36.95 15.96
CA ALA A 215 -4.82 36.42 14.79
C ALA A 215 -5.28 37.16 13.54
N GLN A 216 -6.57 37.39 13.37
CA GLN A 216 -7.15 38.14 12.26
C GLN A 216 -6.62 39.57 12.22
N ALA A 217 -6.66 40.30 13.33
CA ALA A 217 -6.15 41.67 13.42
C ALA A 217 -4.63 41.74 13.08
N ALA A 218 -3.85 40.72 13.48
CA ALA A 218 -2.44 40.63 13.15
C ALA A 218 -2.22 40.30 11.67
N ARG A 219 -3.01 39.40 11.09
CA ARG A 219 -3.03 39.08 9.64
C ARG A 219 -3.31 40.35 8.80
N ASP A 220 -4.32 41.09 9.18
CA ASP A 220 -4.78 42.27 8.43
C ASP A 220 -3.72 43.37 8.39
N LYS A 221 -2.90 43.50 9.46
CA LYS A 221 -1.72 44.38 9.46
C LYS A 221 -0.68 43.97 8.41
N VAL A 222 -0.46 42.65 8.27
CA VAL A 222 0.45 42.13 7.22
C VAL A 222 -0.13 42.45 5.85
N LEU A 223 -1.41 42.16 5.62
CA LEU A 223 -2.12 42.42 4.36
C LEU A 223 -2.01 43.90 3.96
N THR A 224 -2.32 44.83 4.89
CA THR A 224 -2.20 46.25 4.67
C THR A 224 -0.78 46.66 4.28
N ARG A 225 0.22 46.11 4.95
CA ARG A 225 1.62 46.37 4.68
C ARG A 225 2.05 45.90 3.30
N MET A 226 1.55 44.75 2.86
CA MET A 226 1.89 44.19 1.54
C MET A 226 1.35 45.07 0.40
N VAL A 227 0.16 45.67 0.56
CA VAL A 227 -0.37 46.64 -0.41
C VAL A 227 0.42 47.94 -0.36
N SER A 228 0.63 48.49 0.85
CA SER A 228 1.36 49.76 0.99
C SER A 228 2.80 49.75 0.42
N GLN A 229 3.37 48.54 0.31
CA GLN A 229 4.70 48.35 -0.30
C GLN A 229 4.65 47.92 -1.78
N GLY A 230 3.43 47.80 -2.37
CA GLY A 230 3.26 47.44 -3.78
C GLY A 230 3.63 45.97 -4.08
N VAL A 231 3.60 45.09 -3.08
CA VAL A 231 4.01 43.70 -3.25
C VAL A 231 2.83 42.82 -3.72
N TRP A 232 1.64 43.09 -3.22
CA TRP A 232 0.41 42.34 -3.57
C TRP A 232 -0.63 43.29 -4.20
N PRO A 233 -1.48 42.76 -5.10
CA PRO A 233 -2.57 43.51 -5.69
C PRO A 233 -3.59 43.96 -4.63
N GLU A 234 -4.03 45.21 -4.69
CA GLU A 234 -4.97 45.80 -3.72
C GLU A 234 -6.29 45.03 -3.67
N GLN A 235 -6.83 44.67 -4.83
CA GLN A 235 -8.10 43.92 -4.91
C GLN A 235 -8.01 42.54 -4.22
N ALA A 236 -6.95 41.79 -4.45
CA ALA A 236 -6.74 40.47 -3.83
C ALA A 236 -6.59 40.57 -2.29
N VAL A 237 -5.95 41.64 -1.84
CA VAL A 237 -5.81 41.88 -0.39
C VAL A 237 -7.13 42.30 0.23
N LYS A 238 -7.93 43.12 -0.46
CA LYS A 238 -9.27 43.51 0.01
C LYS A 238 -10.17 42.26 0.19
N GLU A 239 -10.19 41.38 -0.80
CA GLU A 239 -10.89 40.10 -0.72
C GLU A 239 -10.39 39.25 0.46
N ALA A 240 -9.08 39.14 0.64
CA ALA A 240 -8.48 38.40 1.74
C ALA A 240 -8.78 38.99 3.12
N MET A 241 -9.05 40.31 3.24
CA MET A 241 -9.45 40.94 4.50
C MET A 241 -10.93 40.67 4.86
N GLU A 242 -11.78 40.47 3.85
CA GLU A 242 -13.18 40.10 4.05
C GLU A 242 -13.34 38.66 4.52
N GLU A 243 -12.38 37.78 4.25
CA GLU A 243 -12.39 36.39 4.72
C GLU A 243 -12.11 36.32 6.23
N PRO A 244 -12.97 35.65 7.02
CA PRO A 244 -12.66 35.36 8.42
C PRO A 244 -11.48 34.39 8.52
N VAL A 245 -10.80 34.38 9.66
CA VAL A 245 -9.78 33.35 9.93
C VAL A 245 -10.49 32.02 10.14
N TRP A 246 -10.50 31.22 9.08
CA TRP A 246 -11.07 29.89 9.10
C TRP A 246 -9.99 28.86 9.41
N LEU A 247 -10.24 28.02 10.41
CA LEU A 247 -9.34 26.91 10.78
C LEU A 247 -9.97 25.59 10.39
N PHE A 248 -9.12 24.72 9.90
CA PHE A 248 -9.50 23.34 9.71
C PHE A 248 -9.76 22.69 11.08
N PRO A 249 -10.89 21.96 11.26
CA PRO A 249 -11.15 21.25 12.50
C PRO A 249 -9.94 20.37 12.85
N ARG A 250 -9.50 20.45 14.09
CA ARG A 250 -8.25 19.84 14.57
C ARG A 250 -8.35 18.32 14.64
N GLN A 251 -8.56 17.69 13.50
CA GLN A 251 -8.28 16.26 13.33
C GLN A 251 -6.86 16.15 12.78
N MET A 252 -5.96 15.73 13.62
CA MET A 252 -4.62 15.33 13.17
C MET A 252 -4.80 14.29 12.07
N PRO A 253 -4.17 14.40 10.90
CA PRO A 253 -4.20 13.30 9.94
C PRO A 253 -3.56 12.09 10.62
N GLN A 254 -4.39 11.14 10.98
CA GLN A 254 -4.02 9.85 11.57
C GLN A 254 -4.48 8.77 10.60
N LEU A 255 -3.85 8.76 9.41
CA LEU A 255 -4.13 7.76 8.39
C LEU A 255 -3.02 6.70 8.39
N ALA A 256 -3.40 5.47 8.10
CA ALA A 256 -2.50 4.34 7.95
C ALA A 256 -1.47 4.19 9.08
N PRO A 257 -1.87 4.20 10.36
CA PRO A 257 -0.91 4.21 11.47
C PRO A 257 0.00 2.98 11.52
N LEU A 258 -0.53 1.79 11.25
CA LEU A 258 0.25 0.55 11.25
C LEU A 258 1.23 0.50 10.07
N PHE A 259 0.77 0.90 8.88
CA PHE A 259 1.62 1.04 7.70
C PHE A 259 2.72 2.09 7.91
N SER A 260 2.36 3.24 8.50
CA SER A 260 3.31 4.32 8.75
C SER A 260 4.42 3.92 9.73
N ARG A 261 4.10 3.14 10.78
CA ARG A 261 5.11 2.55 11.67
C ARG A 261 6.07 1.64 10.90
N ARG A 262 5.56 0.80 10.02
CA ARG A 262 6.36 -0.09 9.18
C ARG A 262 7.24 0.70 8.20
N ALA A 263 6.68 1.68 7.50
CA ALA A 263 7.42 2.53 6.57
C ALA A 263 8.56 3.26 7.26
N LEU A 264 8.34 3.75 8.48
CA LEU A 264 9.34 4.42 9.29
C LEU A 264 10.46 3.48 9.73
N ALA A 265 10.11 2.25 10.12
CA ALA A 265 11.10 1.25 10.54
C ALA A 265 12.06 0.83 9.41
N THR A 266 11.62 0.95 8.15
CA THR A 266 12.40 0.57 6.96
C THR A 266 13.10 1.73 6.27
N SER A 267 12.98 2.97 6.77
CA SER A 267 13.64 4.16 6.22
C SER A 267 14.32 4.95 7.30
N ARG A 268 15.38 5.68 6.94
CA ARG A 268 16.06 6.65 7.80
C ARG A 268 15.70 8.10 7.46
N ASP A 269 14.91 8.30 6.40
CA ASP A 269 14.54 9.63 5.91
C ASP A 269 13.64 10.35 6.91
N GLU A 270 13.76 11.65 7.00
CA GLU A 270 12.89 12.52 7.78
C GLU A 270 11.48 12.57 7.18
N LYS A 271 11.39 12.61 5.86
CA LYS A 271 10.14 12.54 5.08
C LYS A 271 10.10 11.23 4.30
N VAL A 272 9.29 10.29 4.75
CA VAL A 272 9.10 8.99 4.10
C VAL A 272 7.93 9.09 3.14
N VAL A 273 8.22 9.17 1.85
CA VAL A 273 7.19 9.17 0.79
C VAL A 273 6.76 7.73 0.52
N THR A 274 5.46 7.50 0.52
CA THR A 274 4.86 6.18 0.26
C THR A 274 4.02 6.20 -1.02
N THR A 275 3.56 5.03 -1.46
CA THR A 275 2.68 4.88 -2.62
C THR A 275 1.20 4.98 -2.29
N LEU A 276 0.83 5.18 -1.01
CA LEU A 276 -0.57 5.26 -0.60
C LEU A 276 -1.27 6.47 -1.24
N ASP A 277 -2.53 6.28 -1.58
CA ASP A 277 -3.46 7.33 -1.96
C ASP A 277 -4.22 7.78 -0.70
N ALA A 278 -3.97 9.01 -0.24
CA ALA A 278 -4.55 9.52 1.01
C ALA A 278 -6.09 9.56 0.99
N GLY A 279 -6.68 9.85 -0.18
CA GLY A 279 -8.13 9.88 -0.33
C GLY A 279 -8.75 8.49 -0.22
N LEU A 280 -8.16 7.50 -0.90
CA LEU A 280 -8.58 6.11 -0.79
C LEU A 280 -8.35 5.57 0.62
N GLN A 281 -7.20 5.84 1.21
CA GLN A 281 -6.87 5.38 2.57
C GLN A 281 -7.92 5.84 3.58
N ARG A 282 -8.33 7.11 3.50
CA ARG A 282 -9.40 7.65 4.38
C ARG A 282 -10.71 6.91 4.18
N GLN A 283 -11.13 6.69 2.93
CA GLN A 283 -12.36 5.95 2.63
C GLN A 283 -12.32 4.51 3.14
N LEU A 284 -11.16 3.84 3.07
CA LEU A 284 -10.99 2.48 3.59
C LEU A 284 -11.03 2.44 5.12
N GLU A 285 -10.43 3.41 5.80
CA GLU A 285 -10.48 3.50 7.26
C GLU A 285 -11.89 3.84 7.77
N ASP A 286 -12.59 4.76 7.11
CA ASP A 286 -13.99 5.04 7.40
C ASP A 286 -14.87 3.78 7.20
N LEU A 287 -14.61 3.03 6.13
CA LEU A 287 -15.29 1.76 5.89
C LEU A 287 -14.98 0.74 7.00
N ALA A 288 -13.72 0.64 7.44
CA ALA A 288 -13.31 -0.26 8.52
C ALA A 288 -14.01 0.07 9.85
N LEU A 289 -14.05 1.34 10.21
CA LEU A 289 -14.74 1.83 11.43
C LEU A 289 -16.24 1.53 11.38
N ASN A 290 -16.88 1.78 10.23
CA ASN A 290 -18.31 1.47 10.04
C ASN A 290 -18.57 -0.04 10.06
N TRP A 291 -17.64 -0.83 9.53
CA TRP A 291 -17.75 -2.29 9.50
C TRP A 291 -17.53 -2.93 10.86
N LYS A 292 -16.79 -2.30 11.75
CA LYS A 292 -16.47 -2.76 13.11
C LYS A 292 -17.72 -3.22 13.88
N SER A 293 -18.85 -2.51 13.73
CA SER A 293 -20.10 -2.85 14.40
C SER A 293 -20.71 -4.17 13.94
N ARG A 294 -20.35 -4.65 12.75
CA ARG A 294 -20.82 -5.91 12.16
C ARG A 294 -19.92 -7.11 12.52
N LEU A 295 -18.73 -6.82 13.03
CA LEU A 295 -17.78 -7.86 13.41
C LEU A 295 -18.13 -8.45 14.78
N PRO A 296 -18.00 -9.78 14.97
CA PRO A 296 -18.11 -10.41 16.28
C PRO A 296 -17.18 -9.78 17.32
N PRO A 297 -17.44 -9.94 18.61
CA PRO A 297 -16.55 -9.48 19.67
C PRO A 297 -15.12 -9.99 19.49
N ARG A 298 -14.12 -9.12 19.77
CA ARG A 298 -12.68 -9.41 19.65
C ARG A 298 -12.21 -9.68 18.21
N SER A 299 -13.09 -9.59 17.21
CA SER A 299 -12.70 -9.74 15.80
C SER A 299 -12.24 -8.41 15.22
N SER A 300 -11.33 -8.49 14.25
CA SER A 300 -10.80 -7.36 13.50
C SER A 300 -10.87 -7.66 12.00
N LEU A 301 -10.41 -6.72 11.19
CA LEU A 301 -10.31 -6.86 9.74
C LEU A 301 -8.99 -6.27 9.24
N ALA A 302 -8.61 -6.69 8.03
CA ALA A 302 -7.53 -6.05 7.29
C ALA A 302 -7.93 -5.90 5.83
N MET A 303 -7.47 -4.82 5.21
CA MET A 303 -7.69 -4.53 3.79
C MET A 303 -6.40 -4.02 3.15
N VAL A 304 -6.08 -4.53 1.98
CA VAL A 304 -4.99 -4.01 1.15
C VAL A 304 -5.48 -3.84 -0.28
N VAL A 305 -5.16 -2.70 -0.88
CA VAL A 305 -5.50 -2.36 -2.26
C VAL A 305 -4.22 -2.05 -3.02
N VAL A 306 -4.02 -2.73 -4.15
CA VAL A 306 -2.82 -2.60 -4.98
C VAL A 306 -3.24 -2.30 -6.42
N ASP A 307 -2.62 -1.32 -7.05
CA ASP A 307 -2.73 -1.10 -8.48
C ASP A 307 -1.81 -2.12 -9.17
N HIS A 308 -2.40 -3.13 -9.84
CA HIS A 308 -1.60 -4.19 -10.44
C HIS A 308 -0.84 -3.77 -11.72
N THR A 309 -1.07 -2.57 -12.24
CA THR A 309 -0.34 -2.06 -13.41
C THR A 309 1.10 -1.68 -13.04
N ASP A 310 1.31 -1.14 -11.85
CA ASP A 310 2.61 -0.70 -11.33
C ASP A 310 3.00 -1.33 -9.98
N MET A 311 2.13 -2.18 -9.42
CA MET A 311 2.27 -2.87 -8.12
C MET A 311 2.40 -1.94 -6.91
N LYS A 312 1.98 -0.68 -7.05
CA LYS A 312 1.94 0.26 -5.93
C LYS A 312 0.78 -0.05 -5.00
N VAL A 313 1.08 -0.09 -3.73
CA VAL A 313 0.04 -0.18 -2.68
C VAL A 313 -0.66 1.16 -2.57
N ARG A 314 -1.97 1.17 -2.79
CA ARG A 314 -2.81 2.38 -2.77
C ARG A 314 -3.58 2.55 -1.47
N GLY A 315 -3.86 1.45 -0.77
CA GLY A 315 -4.53 1.46 0.52
C GLY A 315 -4.06 0.32 1.42
N TRP A 316 -3.96 0.60 2.73
CA TRP A 316 -3.51 -0.36 3.73
C TRP A 316 -4.20 -0.12 5.07
N VAL A 317 -5.08 -1.02 5.43
CA VAL A 317 -5.78 -1.02 6.72
C VAL A 317 -5.42 -2.30 7.46
N GLY A 318 -4.61 -2.18 8.50
CA GLY A 318 -4.10 -3.34 9.24
C GLY A 318 -5.02 -3.83 10.35
N SER A 319 -5.97 -3.02 10.78
CA SER A 319 -6.95 -3.37 11.82
C SER A 319 -8.25 -2.60 11.64
N ALA A 320 -9.33 -3.07 12.27
CA ALA A 320 -10.62 -2.39 12.24
C ALA A 320 -10.60 -1.02 12.93
N ASP A 321 -9.82 -0.89 13.99
CA ASP A 321 -9.65 0.33 14.77
C ASP A 321 -8.37 0.20 15.61
N ILE A 322 -7.39 1.06 15.34
CA ILE A 322 -6.10 1.03 16.05
C ILE A 322 -6.23 1.33 17.55
N THR A 323 -7.28 2.03 17.95
CA THR A 323 -7.50 2.47 19.33
C THR A 323 -8.27 1.43 20.16
N ASP A 324 -8.75 0.37 19.55
CA ASP A 324 -9.55 -0.67 20.21
C ASP A 324 -8.69 -1.86 20.66
N ASP A 325 -8.17 -1.79 21.88
CA ASP A 325 -7.36 -2.86 22.46
C ASP A 325 -8.14 -4.18 22.61
N SER A 326 -9.47 -4.11 22.78
CA SER A 326 -10.32 -5.32 22.89
C SER A 326 -10.33 -6.14 21.58
N ARG A 327 -10.00 -5.50 20.46
CA ARG A 327 -9.90 -6.08 19.12
C ARG A 327 -8.45 -6.19 18.64
N PHE A 328 -7.47 -6.02 19.55
CA PHE A 328 -6.04 -6.06 19.21
C PHE A 328 -5.67 -5.06 18.10
N GLY A 329 -6.21 -3.84 18.16
CA GLY A 329 -6.09 -2.82 17.12
C GLY A 329 -4.65 -2.46 16.73
N HIS A 330 -3.68 -2.70 17.60
CA HIS A 330 -2.26 -2.45 17.37
C HIS A 330 -1.55 -3.51 16.50
N ILE A 331 -2.22 -4.64 16.17
CA ILE A 331 -1.66 -5.71 15.32
C ILE A 331 -1.99 -5.43 13.85
N ASP A 332 -0.97 -5.39 13.01
CA ASP A 332 -1.13 -5.28 11.57
C ASP A 332 -1.45 -6.64 10.94
N MET A 333 -2.74 -6.88 10.69
CA MET A 333 -3.22 -8.14 10.13
C MET A 333 -2.93 -8.30 8.63
N VAL A 334 -2.49 -7.25 7.93
CA VAL A 334 -1.98 -7.40 6.55
C VAL A 334 -0.63 -8.11 6.55
N SER A 335 0.20 -7.85 7.57
CA SER A 335 1.55 -8.44 7.72
C SER A 335 1.58 -9.67 8.63
N ALA A 336 0.51 -9.97 9.37
CA ALA A 336 0.47 -11.12 10.26
C ALA A 336 0.39 -12.43 9.47
N VAL A 337 1.11 -13.45 9.96
CA VAL A 337 1.07 -14.79 9.37
C VAL A 337 -0.17 -15.50 9.86
N ARG A 338 -1.06 -15.92 8.94
CA ARG A 338 -2.32 -16.61 9.20
C ARG A 338 -2.52 -17.76 8.23
N SER A 339 -3.39 -18.73 8.59
CA SER A 339 -3.73 -19.81 7.68
C SER A 339 -4.53 -19.29 6.48
N PRO A 340 -4.03 -19.45 5.25
CA PRO A 340 -4.66 -18.91 4.05
C PRO A 340 -5.92 -19.68 3.63
N GLY A 341 -6.13 -20.87 4.15
CA GLY A 341 -7.23 -21.73 3.70
C GLY A 341 -7.21 -21.94 2.18
N SER A 342 -8.37 -21.84 1.57
CA SER A 342 -8.58 -22.12 0.14
C SER A 342 -8.11 -21.03 -0.83
N VAL A 343 -7.54 -19.90 -0.38
CA VAL A 343 -7.05 -18.86 -1.31
C VAL A 343 -5.84 -19.33 -2.11
N LEU A 344 -5.20 -20.43 -1.75
CA LEU A 344 -4.10 -21.01 -2.51
C LEU A 344 -4.56 -21.87 -3.70
N LYS A 345 -5.83 -22.30 -3.75
CA LYS A 345 -6.35 -23.19 -4.79
C LYS A 345 -6.17 -22.70 -6.22
N PRO A 346 -6.42 -21.42 -6.55
CA PRO A 346 -6.21 -20.93 -7.93
C PRO A 346 -4.81 -21.21 -8.46
N PHE A 347 -3.79 -21.14 -7.61
CA PHE A 347 -2.40 -21.39 -8.01
C PHE A 347 -2.15 -22.84 -8.42
N ILE A 348 -2.67 -23.80 -7.63
CA ILE A 348 -2.46 -25.22 -7.96
C ILE A 348 -3.20 -25.61 -9.25
N TYR A 349 -4.42 -25.08 -9.46
CA TYR A 349 -5.15 -25.35 -10.70
C TYR A 349 -4.42 -24.78 -11.92
N ALA A 350 -3.91 -23.54 -11.84
CA ALA A 350 -3.15 -22.94 -12.93
C ALA A 350 -1.86 -23.71 -13.23
N MET A 351 -1.09 -24.04 -12.20
CA MET A 351 0.17 -24.78 -12.36
C MET A 351 -0.06 -26.19 -12.90
N ALA A 352 -1.14 -26.84 -12.50
CA ALA A 352 -1.50 -28.18 -13.01
C ALA A 352 -1.96 -28.12 -14.48
N MET A 353 -2.60 -27.03 -14.91
CA MET A 353 -2.91 -26.80 -16.33
C MET A 353 -1.64 -26.58 -17.15
N ASP A 354 -0.66 -25.82 -16.63
CA ASP A 354 0.63 -25.59 -17.27
C ASP A 354 1.43 -26.88 -17.49
N GLU A 355 1.34 -27.82 -16.55
CA GLU A 355 2.00 -29.12 -16.67
C GLU A 355 1.21 -30.10 -17.54
N GLY A 356 0.07 -29.71 -18.08
CA GLY A 356 -0.81 -30.60 -18.85
C GLY A 356 -1.40 -31.73 -18.03
N LEU A 357 -1.55 -31.58 -16.72
CA LEU A 357 -2.18 -32.58 -15.85
C LEU A 357 -3.70 -32.50 -15.90
N ILE A 358 -4.24 -31.33 -16.08
CA ILE A 358 -5.68 -31.04 -16.14
C ILE A 358 -5.99 -29.94 -17.15
N HIS A 359 -7.25 -29.86 -17.53
CA HIS A 359 -7.90 -28.74 -18.20
C HIS A 359 -9.16 -28.33 -17.44
N PRO A 360 -9.80 -27.20 -17.71
CA PRO A 360 -10.99 -26.72 -16.98
C PRO A 360 -12.13 -27.71 -16.85
N ALA A 361 -12.36 -28.56 -17.88
CA ALA A 361 -13.37 -29.59 -17.87
C ALA A 361 -12.88 -30.98 -17.40
N SER A 362 -11.64 -31.10 -16.93
CA SER A 362 -11.13 -32.37 -16.38
C SER A 362 -12.05 -32.91 -15.29
N LEU A 363 -12.36 -34.20 -15.37
CA LEU A 363 -13.12 -34.92 -14.37
C LEU A 363 -12.29 -35.08 -13.09
N LEU A 364 -12.78 -34.53 -11.99
CA LEU A 364 -12.26 -34.71 -10.66
C LEU A 364 -13.28 -35.41 -9.78
N GLN A 365 -12.81 -36.02 -8.70
CA GLN A 365 -13.63 -36.89 -7.83
C GLN A 365 -13.84 -36.19 -6.48
N ASP A 366 -15.08 -35.73 -6.25
CA ASP A 366 -15.48 -35.18 -4.95
C ASP A 366 -16.23 -36.24 -4.15
N VAL A 367 -15.48 -37.19 -3.64
CA VAL A 367 -15.97 -38.35 -2.90
C VAL A 367 -15.17 -38.57 -1.62
N PRO A 368 -15.73 -39.18 -0.56
CA PRO A 368 -14.98 -39.49 0.65
C PRO A 368 -13.72 -40.28 0.35
N ARG A 369 -12.59 -39.73 0.72
CA ARG A 369 -11.28 -40.37 0.53
C ARG A 369 -10.38 -40.18 1.74
N ARG A 370 -9.56 -41.18 2.01
CA ARG A 370 -8.48 -41.16 2.99
C ARG A 370 -7.14 -41.04 2.26
N PHE A 371 -6.31 -40.07 2.68
CA PHE A 371 -4.95 -39.91 2.21
C PHE A 371 -3.98 -40.25 3.35
N SER A 372 -3.55 -41.49 3.44
CA SER A 372 -2.88 -42.03 4.63
C SER A 372 -3.75 -41.83 5.89
N ASP A 373 -3.26 -41.01 6.84
CA ASP A 373 -3.99 -40.67 8.06
C ASP A 373 -4.83 -39.36 7.92
N TYR A 374 -4.78 -38.71 6.77
CA TYR A 374 -5.51 -37.48 6.52
C TYR A 374 -6.85 -37.73 5.83
N ARG A 375 -7.93 -37.23 6.44
CA ARG A 375 -9.31 -37.33 5.91
C ARG A 375 -9.90 -35.96 5.73
N PRO A 376 -9.64 -35.29 4.60
CA PRO A 376 -10.28 -34.02 4.31
C PRO A 376 -11.77 -34.21 4.03
N GLY A 377 -12.59 -33.26 4.51
CA GLY A 377 -13.99 -33.12 4.13
C GLY A 377 -14.23 -31.78 3.45
N ASN A 378 -15.35 -31.61 2.75
CA ASN A 378 -15.79 -30.33 2.26
C ASN A 378 -16.35 -29.48 3.40
N PHE A 379 -16.42 -28.17 3.15
CA PHE A 379 -16.92 -27.22 4.14
C PHE A 379 -18.41 -27.45 4.48
N ASP A 380 -19.22 -27.84 3.51
CA ASP A 380 -20.66 -28.14 3.62
C ASP A 380 -20.94 -29.56 4.11
N SER A 381 -19.90 -30.33 4.47
CA SER A 381 -19.97 -31.72 4.87
C SER A 381 -20.59 -32.68 3.83
N GLY A 382 -20.86 -32.19 2.62
CA GLY A 382 -21.38 -32.94 1.48
C GLY A 382 -20.30 -33.36 0.49
N PHE A 383 -20.65 -34.30 -0.39
CA PHE A 383 -19.82 -34.69 -1.54
C PHE A 383 -20.67 -34.66 -2.79
N HIS A 384 -20.04 -34.28 -3.93
CA HIS A 384 -20.77 -34.00 -5.17
C HIS A 384 -20.50 -35.04 -6.28
N GLY A 385 -19.65 -36.02 -6.00
CA GLY A 385 -19.30 -37.06 -6.96
C GLY A 385 -18.40 -36.55 -8.09
N SER A 386 -18.88 -36.63 -9.33
CA SER A 386 -18.17 -36.17 -10.51
C SER A 386 -18.30 -34.65 -10.69
N VAL A 387 -17.20 -33.91 -10.68
CA VAL A 387 -17.15 -32.46 -10.86
C VAL A 387 -16.07 -32.10 -11.89
N SER A 388 -16.25 -30.99 -12.61
CA SER A 388 -15.16 -30.44 -13.43
C SER A 388 -14.14 -29.67 -12.57
N ALA A 389 -12.93 -29.52 -13.08
CA ALA A 389 -11.92 -28.72 -12.42
C ALA A 389 -12.38 -27.27 -12.20
N SER A 390 -13.07 -26.66 -13.18
CA SER A 390 -13.68 -25.33 -13.05
C SER A 390 -14.73 -25.29 -11.94
N GLU A 391 -15.66 -26.23 -11.93
CA GLU A 391 -16.69 -26.30 -10.88
C GLU A 391 -16.07 -26.49 -9.49
N ALA A 392 -15.09 -27.37 -9.36
CA ALA A 392 -14.39 -27.62 -8.13
C ALA A 392 -13.68 -26.36 -7.59
N LEU A 393 -13.09 -25.56 -8.48
CA LEU A 393 -12.42 -24.30 -8.11
C LEU A 393 -13.44 -23.22 -7.69
N VAL A 394 -14.53 -23.03 -8.45
CA VAL A 394 -15.59 -22.07 -8.15
C VAL A 394 -16.25 -22.39 -6.81
N ARG A 395 -16.63 -23.63 -6.60
CA ARG A 395 -17.24 -24.11 -5.36
C ARG A 395 -16.25 -24.30 -4.22
N SER A 396 -14.96 -24.15 -4.52
CA SER A 396 -13.88 -24.30 -3.52
C SER A 396 -13.82 -25.68 -2.86
N LEU A 397 -14.17 -26.74 -3.59
CA LEU A 397 -14.19 -28.10 -3.07
C LEU A 397 -12.79 -28.54 -2.61
N ASN A 398 -12.74 -29.32 -1.55
CA ASN A 398 -11.49 -29.70 -0.91
C ASN A 398 -10.85 -30.93 -1.54
N LEU A 399 -11.64 -32.01 -1.72
CA LEU A 399 -11.11 -33.27 -2.24
C LEU A 399 -10.52 -33.13 -3.64
N PRO A 400 -11.18 -32.48 -4.61
CA PRO A 400 -10.62 -32.23 -5.93
C PRO A 400 -9.30 -31.44 -5.88
N ALA A 401 -9.20 -30.41 -5.02
CA ALA A 401 -7.97 -29.64 -4.89
C ALA A 401 -6.82 -30.48 -4.31
N VAL A 402 -7.09 -31.33 -3.34
CA VAL A 402 -6.11 -32.29 -2.79
C VAL A 402 -5.67 -33.30 -3.85
N GLN A 403 -6.59 -33.79 -4.68
CA GLN A 403 -6.29 -34.68 -5.80
C GLN A 403 -5.31 -34.02 -6.79
N VAL A 404 -5.55 -32.77 -7.17
CA VAL A 404 -4.68 -32.03 -8.07
C VAL A 404 -3.31 -31.79 -7.43
N LEU A 405 -3.26 -31.41 -6.15
CA LEU A 405 -2.00 -31.21 -5.43
C LEU A 405 -1.21 -32.51 -5.27
N GLU A 406 -1.88 -33.64 -5.05
CA GLU A 406 -1.23 -34.96 -4.98
C GLU A 406 -0.51 -35.29 -6.29
N ALA A 407 -1.19 -35.06 -7.43
CA ALA A 407 -0.61 -35.29 -8.75
C ALA A 407 0.52 -34.31 -9.09
N TYR A 408 0.39 -33.06 -8.70
CA TYR A 408 1.42 -32.02 -8.97
C TYR A 408 2.65 -32.16 -8.06
N GLY A 409 2.43 -32.52 -6.80
CA GLY A 409 3.44 -32.63 -5.76
C GLY A 409 3.51 -31.42 -4.82
N PRO A 410 3.24 -31.62 -3.51
CA PRO A 410 3.17 -30.52 -2.55
C PRO A 410 4.51 -29.82 -2.32
N LYS A 411 5.65 -30.50 -2.38
CA LYS A 411 6.98 -29.90 -2.27
C LYS A 411 7.26 -28.95 -3.44
N ARG A 412 6.93 -29.38 -4.67
CA ARG A 412 7.09 -28.59 -5.89
C ARG A 412 6.18 -27.34 -5.84
N PHE A 413 4.93 -27.51 -5.42
CA PHE A 413 3.99 -26.41 -5.26
C PHE A 413 4.51 -25.34 -4.30
N ALA A 414 4.94 -25.74 -3.10
CA ALA A 414 5.50 -24.82 -2.12
C ALA A 414 6.78 -24.10 -2.61
N ALA A 415 7.63 -24.82 -3.35
CA ALA A 415 8.85 -24.25 -3.92
C ALA A 415 8.53 -23.18 -4.99
N ASN A 416 7.57 -23.46 -5.89
CA ASN A 416 7.16 -22.50 -6.93
C ASN A 416 6.53 -21.25 -6.35
N LEU A 417 5.66 -21.38 -5.34
CA LEU A 417 5.09 -20.24 -4.63
C LEU A 417 6.18 -19.38 -3.96
N ARG A 418 7.15 -20.02 -3.29
CA ARG A 418 8.28 -19.32 -2.66
C ARG A 418 9.12 -18.56 -3.70
N ASN A 419 9.41 -19.17 -4.84
CA ASN A 419 10.15 -18.56 -5.93
C ASN A 419 9.42 -17.34 -6.50
N ALA A 420 8.09 -17.36 -6.52
CA ALA A 420 7.26 -16.24 -6.94
C ALA A 420 7.04 -15.16 -5.87
N GLY A 421 7.57 -15.35 -4.67
CA GLY A 421 7.50 -14.37 -3.58
C GLY A 421 6.40 -14.62 -2.55
N LEU A 422 5.75 -15.80 -2.58
CA LEU A 422 4.81 -16.26 -1.56
C LEU A 422 5.42 -17.40 -0.72
N PRO A 423 6.25 -17.08 0.28
CA PRO A 423 6.79 -18.10 1.18
C PRO A 423 5.69 -18.60 2.13
N LEU A 424 5.49 -19.89 2.16
CA LEU A 424 4.58 -20.53 3.13
C LEU A 424 5.34 -20.85 4.42
N THR A 425 4.78 -20.44 5.55
CA THR A 425 5.33 -20.74 6.88
C THR A 425 4.76 -22.05 7.37
N LEU A 426 5.60 -23.05 7.50
CA LEU A 426 5.23 -24.37 8.03
C LEU A 426 5.50 -24.45 9.53
N PRO A 427 4.80 -25.33 10.28
CA PRO A 427 5.18 -25.69 11.65
C PRO A 427 6.64 -26.17 11.71
N ALA A 428 7.30 -25.98 12.84
CA ALA A 428 8.69 -26.39 13.01
C ALA A 428 8.86 -27.91 12.74
N GLY A 429 9.81 -28.24 11.86
CA GLY A 429 10.10 -29.62 11.46
C GLY A 429 9.10 -30.24 10.47
N ALA A 430 8.06 -29.51 10.05
CA ALA A 430 7.12 -30.03 9.07
C ALA A 430 7.62 -29.81 7.61
N GLU A 431 7.34 -30.80 6.76
CA GLU A 431 7.54 -30.69 5.32
C GLU A 431 6.24 -30.36 4.58
N PRO A 432 6.32 -29.76 3.38
CA PRO A 432 5.16 -29.56 2.53
C PRO A 432 4.42 -30.85 2.25
N ASN A 433 3.12 -30.85 2.54
CA ASN A 433 2.24 -32.02 2.38
C ASN A 433 0.87 -31.60 1.83
N LEU A 434 -0.06 -32.53 1.68
CA LEU A 434 -1.37 -32.31 1.07
C LEU A 434 -2.25 -31.30 1.84
N SER A 435 -2.01 -31.08 3.14
CA SER A 435 -2.77 -30.10 3.92
C SER A 435 -2.52 -28.65 3.50
N LEU A 436 -1.43 -28.36 2.76
CA LEU A 436 -1.10 -27.02 2.28
C LEU A 436 -2.28 -26.35 1.58
N ILE A 437 -2.97 -27.10 0.72
CA ILE A 437 -4.05 -26.52 -0.11
C ILE A 437 -5.33 -26.22 0.69
N LEU A 438 -5.40 -26.69 1.92
CA LEU A 438 -6.50 -26.46 2.85
C LEU A 438 -6.10 -25.55 4.02
N GLY A 439 -4.90 -24.95 3.97
CA GLY A 439 -4.42 -24.02 4.98
C GLY A 439 -3.50 -24.62 6.03
N GLY A 440 -2.86 -25.77 5.76
CA GLY A 440 -1.85 -26.40 6.62
C GLY A 440 -0.52 -25.65 6.72
N ALA A 441 -0.46 -24.41 6.24
CA ALA A 441 0.68 -23.49 6.35
C ALA A 441 0.19 -22.08 6.66
N GLY A 442 1.11 -21.20 7.07
CA GLY A 442 0.83 -19.79 7.27
C GLY A 442 1.27 -18.94 6.07
N ALA A 443 0.55 -17.84 5.81
CA ALA A 443 0.91 -16.83 4.83
C ALA A 443 0.47 -15.45 5.30
N ARG A 444 1.02 -14.39 4.71
CA ARG A 444 0.62 -13.01 4.95
C ARG A 444 -0.35 -12.54 3.88
N LEU A 445 -1.29 -11.67 4.22
CA LEU A 445 -2.23 -11.11 3.24
C LEU A 445 -1.47 -10.37 2.12
N GLU A 446 -0.47 -9.59 2.47
CA GLU A 446 0.37 -8.86 1.50
C GLU A 446 1.05 -9.79 0.49
N ASP A 447 1.59 -10.92 0.93
CA ASP A 447 2.28 -11.89 0.06
C ASP A 447 1.29 -12.64 -0.85
N ILE A 448 0.10 -12.97 -0.32
CA ILE A 448 -0.98 -13.58 -1.10
C ILE A 448 -1.44 -12.63 -2.21
N VAL A 449 -1.72 -11.36 -1.88
CA VAL A 449 -2.14 -10.35 -2.86
C VAL A 449 -1.04 -10.11 -3.90
N ALA A 450 0.22 -10.06 -3.48
CA ALA A 450 1.35 -9.96 -4.38
C ALA A 450 1.39 -11.13 -5.39
N ALA A 451 1.18 -12.36 -4.92
CA ALA A 451 1.15 -13.55 -5.78
C ALA A 451 -0.05 -13.56 -6.73
N TYR A 452 -1.22 -13.08 -6.29
CA TYR A 452 -2.42 -12.96 -7.15
C TYR A 452 -2.22 -12.00 -8.32
N SER A 453 -1.21 -11.12 -8.27
CA SER A 453 -0.87 -10.29 -9.42
C SER A 453 -0.53 -11.13 -10.68
N ALA A 454 -0.12 -12.37 -10.53
CA ALA A 454 0.12 -13.27 -11.66
C ALA A 454 -1.11 -13.46 -12.54
N PHE A 455 -2.32 -13.48 -11.95
CA PHE A 455 -3.57 -13.58 -12.71
C PHE A 455 -3.94 -12.30 -13.47
N ALA A 456 -3.36 -11.15 -13.13
CA ALA A 456 -3.55 -9.87 -13.81
C ALA A 456 -2.37 -9.49 -14.72
N ARG A 457 -1.20 -10.11 -14.55
CA ARG A 457 0.07 -9.73 -15.17
C ARG A 457 0.66 -10.88 -16.02
N HIS A 458 -0.19 -11.53 -16.79
CA HIS A 458 0.22 -12.58 -17.74
C HIS A 458 1.09 -13.67 -17.10
N GLY A 459 0.71 -14.14 -15.93
CA GLY A 459 1.38 -15.22 -15.21
C GLY A 459 2.60 -14.82 -14.38
N LYS A 460 2.93 -13.51 -14.29
CA LYS A 460 4.05 -13.01 -13.50
C LYS A 460 3.56 -12.42 -12.18
N ALA A 461 3.97 -13.02 -11.08
CA ALA A 461 3.81 -12.44 -9.76
C ALA A 461 4.80 -11.30 -9.55
N ALA A 462 4.39 -10.23 -8.88
CA ALA A 462 5.25 -9.08 -8.63
C ALA A 462 5.19 -8.65 -7.16
N ARG A 463 6.32 -8.15 -6.66
CA ARG A 463 6.42 -7.62 -5.30
C ARG A 463 5.61 -6.33 -5.16
N LEU A 464 5.01 -6.13 -3.98
CA LEU A 464 4.36 -4.88 -3.63
C LEU A 464 5.39 -3.76 -3.53
N ARG A 465 5.06 -2.61 -4.10
CA ARG A 465 5.84 -1.38 -3.99
C ARG A 465 5.19 -0.49 -2.94
N LEU A 466 5.92 -0.23 -1.86
CA LEU A 466 5.48 0.59 -0.73
C LEU A 466 5.96 2.03 -0.85
N LYS A 467 7.08 2.24 -1.58
CA LYS A 467 7.65 3.54 -1.89
C LYS A 467 7.68 3.75 -3.40
N PRO A 468 7.56 4.99 -3.90
CA PRO A 468 7.70 5.27 -5.33
C PRO A 468 9.04 4.82 -5.92
N SER A 469 10.10 4.82 -5.10
CA SER A 469 11.45 4.38 -5.49
C SER A 469 11.63 2.87 -5.53
N ASP A 470 10.71 2.07 -4.97
CA ASP A 470 10.85 0.62 -5.00
C ASP A 470 10.80 0.10 -6.44
N PRO A 471 11.71 -0.81 -6.84
CA PRO A 471 11.71 -1.37 -8.18
C PRO A 471 10.50 -2.29 -8.41
N LEU A 472 10.01 -2.34 -9.63
CA LEU A 472 9.05 -3.35 -10.04
C LEU A 472 9.81 -4.67 -10.26
N THR A 473 9.62 -5.63 -9.35
CA THR A 473 10.28 -6.94 -9.40
C THR A 473 9.27 -8.02 -9.70
N GLU A 474 9.39 -8.65 -10.86
CA GLU A 474 8.49 -9.70 -11.35
C GLU A 474 9.16 -11.06 -11.37
N ARG A 475 8.39 -12.11 -11.16
CA ARG A 475 8.81 -13.51 -11.28
C ARG A 475 7.71 -14.33 -11.95
N ALA A 476 8.08 -15.14 -12.93
CA ALA A 476 7.14 -16.05 -13.56
C ALA A 476 6.63 -17.09 -12.54
N LEU A 477 5.32 -17.30 -12.53
CA LEU A 477 4.65 -18.26 -11.66
C LEU A 477 3.84 -19.29 -12.46
N MET A 478 3.26 -18.86 -13.56
CA MET A 478 2.45 -19.66 -14.48
C MET A 478 2.48 -19.06 -15.88
N SER A 479 1.99 -19.78 -16.88
CA SER A 479 1.86 -19.25 -18.23
C SER A 479 0.76 -18.16 -18.32
N PRO A 480 0.84 -17.25 -19.31
CA PRO A 480 -0.23 -16.30 -19.58
C PRO A 480 -1.59 -16.97 -19.83
N GLY A 481 -1.58 -18.12 -20.49
CA GLY A 481 -2.80 -18.86 -20.80
C GLY A 481 -3.46 -19.46 -19.55
N ALA A 482 -2.70 -20.10 -18.68
CA ALA A 482 -3.19 -20.64 -17.42
C ALA A 482 -3.72 -19.53 -16.51
N ALA A 483 -3.00 -18.41 -16.41
CA ALA A 483 -3.43 -17.23 -15.64
C ALA A 483 -4.77 -16.68 -16.16
N TRP A 484 -4.92 -16.54 -17.47
CA TRP A 484 -6.14 -16.06 -18.10
C TRP A 484 -7.32 -17.02 -17.85
N ILE A 485 -7.13 -18.32 -18.07
CA ILE A 485 -8.18 -19.34 -17.85
C ILE A 485 -8.66 -19.30 -16.40
N VAL A 486 -7.76 -19.35 -15.42
CA VAL A 486 -8.13 -19.35 -14.00
C VAL A 486 -8.81 -18.05 -13.61
N ARG A 487 -8.34 -16.91 -14.09
CA ARG A 487 -9.01 -15.62 -13.87
C ARG A 487 -10.45 -15.63 -14.38
N ARG A 488 -10.71 -16.17 -15.59
CA ARG A 488 -12.08 -16.33 -16.14
C ARG A 488 -12.96 -17.24 -15.27
N ILE A 489 -12.42 -18.36 -14.81
CA ILE A 489 -13.13 -19.25 -13.90
C ILE A 489 -13.53 -18.51 -12.61
N LEU A 490 -12.61 -17.73 -12.03
CA LEU A 490 -12.86 -16.95 -10.81
C LEU A 490 -13.83 -15.78 -11.01
N ALA A 491 -13.97 -15.29 -12.24
CA ALA A 491 -14.94 -14.26 -12.63
C ALA A 491 -16.35 -14.82 -12.93
N GLY A 492 -16.56 -16.15 -12.81
CA GLY A 492 -17.82 -16.80 -13.14
C GLY A 492 -17.95 -17.22 -14.60
N GLU A 493 -16.89 -17.10 -15.40
CA GLU A 493 -16.85 -17.39 -16.83
C GLU A 493 -16.09 -18.70 -17.12
N ALA A 494 -16.51 -19.75 -16.44
CA ALA A 494 -15.82 -21.05 -16.45
C ALA A 494 -15.90 -21.80 -17.79
N GLN A 495 -16.90 -21.51 -18.60
CA GLN A 495 -17.10 -22.14 -19.91
C GLN A 495 -16.76 -21.20 -21.05
N PRO A 496 -16.29 -21.74 -22.19
CA PRO A 496 -16.09 -20.96 -23.38
C PRO A 496 -17.38 -20.29 -23.86
N VAL A 497 -17.28 -19.02 -24.19
CA VAL A 497 -18.31 -18.25 -24.88
C VAL A 497 -17.73 -17.73 -26.19
N PRO A 498 -18.55 -17.48 -27.22
CA PRO A 498 -18.07 -16.84 -28.46
C PRO A 498 -17.33 -15.54 -28.14
N ASP A 499 -16.21 -15.27 -28.83
CA ASP A 499 -15.37 -14.09 -28.56
C ASP A 499 -16.14 -12.76 -28.62
N ALA A 500 -17.13 -12.65 -29.50
CA ALA A 500 -18.03 -11.49 -29.62
C ALA A 500 -18.90 -11.28 -28.36
N SER A 501 -19.04 -12.30 -27.51
CA SER A 501 -19.83 -12.27 -26.27
C SER A 501 -18.96 -12.04 -25.03
N LEU A 502 -17.63 -11.94 -25.21
CA LEU A 502 -16.75 -11.64 -24.07
C LEU A 502 -17.04 -10.23 -23.54
N PRO A 503 -17.16 -10.05 -22.21
CA PRO A 503 -17.38 -8.74 -21.63
C PRO A 503 -16.30 -7.76 -22.05
N GLN A 504 -16.69 -6.55 -22.44
CA GLN A 504 -15.73 -5.47 -22.72
C GLN A 504 -15.04 -4.99 -21.43
N ALA A 505 -15.72 -5.08 -20.30
CA ALA A 505 -15.17 -4.78 -18.98
C ALA A 505 -14.73 -6.08 -18.29
N VAL A 506 -13.57 -6.07 -17.67
CA VAL A 506 -13.06 -7.20 -16.89
C VAL A 506 -13.86 -7.29 -15.58
N PRO A 507 -14.65 -8.35 -15.38
CA PRO A 507 -15.42 -8.50 -14.14
C PRO A 507 -14.49 -8.78 -12.95
N LEU A 508 -15.03 -8.61 -11.74
CA LEU A 508 -14.31 -8.97 -10.51
C LEU A 508 -14.11 -10.49 -10.44
N ALA A 509 -12.87 -10.93 -10.58
CA ALA A 509 -12.49 -12.30 -10.29
C ALA A 509 -12.11 -12.40 -8.81
N TRP A 510 -12.61 -13.39 -8.08
CA TRP A 510 -12.36 -13.48 -6.64
C TRP A 510 -12.32 -14.91 -6.12
N LYS A 511 -11.63 -15.07 -4.99
CA LYS A 511 -11.52 -16.35 -4.27
C LYS A 511 -11.63 -16.12 -2.78
N THR A 512 -12.41 -16.98 -2.13
CA THR A 512 -12.49 -17.05 -0.67
C THR A 512 -11.50 -18.04 -0.09
N GLY A 513 -11.15 -17.80 1.17
CA GLY A 513 -10.48 -18.76 2.02
C GLY A 513 -11.12 -18.79 3.40
N THR A 514 -11.14 -19.95 4.00
CA THR A 514 -11.55 -20.17 5.38
C THR A 514 -10.56 -21.13 5.99
N SER A 515 -9.93 -20.76 7.11
CA SER A 515 -9.02 -21.66 7.81
C SER A 515 -9.79 -22.68 8.61
N TYR A 516 -9.13 -23.80 8.91
CA TYR A 516 -9.71 -24.83 9.76
C TYR A 516 -10.09 -24.26 11.13
N GLY A 517 -11.29 -24.59 11.59
CA GLY A 517 -11.83 -24.13 12.88
C GLY A 517 -12.32 -22.67 12.86
N TYR A 518 -12.62 -22.09 11.68
CA TYR A 518 -13.22 -20.75 11.55
C TYR A 518 -12.40 -19.62 12.20
N ARG A 519 -11.08 -19.68 12.09
CA ARG A 519 -10.16 -18.69 12.69
C ARG A 519 -9.93 -17.50 11.80
N ASP A 520 -9.81 -17.75 10.49
CA ASP A 520 -9.49 -16.76 9.47
C ASP A 520 -10.47 -16.87 8.31
N ALA A 521 -11.02 -15.75 7.88
CA ALA A 521 -11.86 -15.64 6.70
C ALA A 521 -11.23 -14.64 5.72
N TRP A 522 -11.06 -15.07 4.48
CA TRP A 522 -10.35 -14.35 3.42
C TRP A 522 -11.23 -14.13 2.22
N ALA A 523 -11.00 -13.01 1.54
CA ALA A 523 -11.43 -12.79 0.18
C ALA A 523 -10.32 -12.02 -0.57
N VAL A 524 -9.88 -12.59 -1.68
CA VAL A 524 -8.93 -11.91 -2.59
C VAL A 524 -9.61 -11.73 -3.92
N GLY A 525 -9.64 -10.49 -4.40
CA GLY A 525 -10.29 -10.12 -5.66
C GLY A 525 -9.36 -9.33 -6.55
N LEU A 526 -9.61 -9.41 -7.85
CA LEU A 526 -8.96 -8.58 -8.86
C LEU A 526 -9.98 -8.12 -9.89
N ASN A 527 -9.97 -6.84 -10.17
CA ASN A 527 -10.74 -6.24 -11.27
C ASN A 527 -9.78 -5.81 -12.40
N ALA A 528 -10.25 -4.93 -13.30
CA ALA A 528 -9.44 -4.47 -14.42
C ALA A 528 -8.14 -3.76 -14.02
N ARG A 529 -8.02 -3.21 -12.81
CA ARG A 529 -6.87 -2.41 -12.40
C ARG A 529 -6.34 -2.75 -11.00
N TYR A 530 -7.20 -3.18 -10.08
CA TYR A 530 -6.83 -3.34 -8.69
C TYR A 530 -6.87 -4.78 -8.22
N LEU A 531 -5.91 -5.12 -7.36
CA LEU A 531 -5.95 -6.27 -6.49
C LEU A 531 -6.48 -5.82 -5.13
N ILE A 532 -7.36 -6.60 -4.54
CA ILE A 532 -8.00 -6.32 -3.26
C ILE A 532 -7.83 -7.54 -2.38
N GLY A 533 -7.20 -7.37 -1.24
CA GLY A 533 -7.08 -8.41 -0.22
C GLY A 533 -7.87 -8.05 1.02
N ILE A 534 -8.69 -8.96 1.49
CA ILE A 534 -9.50 -8.83 2.70
C ILE A 534 -9.20 -10.01 3.62
N TRP A 535 -9.02 -9.71 4.91
CA TRP A 535 -9.00 -10.65 5.99
C TRP A 535 -9.96 -10.22 7.09
N THR A 536 -10.67 -11.15 7.70
CA THR A 536 -11.46 -10.95 8.92
C THR A 536 -11.26 -12.12 9.86
N GLY A 537 -11.18 -11.87 11.16
CA GLY A 537 -10.94 -12.89 12.17
C GLY A 537 -10.58 -12.31 13.51
N ARG A 538 -10.18 -13.17 14.43
CA ARG A 538 -9.60 -12.72 15.70
C ARG A 538 -8.09 -12.71 15.61
N PRO A 539 -7.44 -11.56 15.88
CA PRO A 539 -5.98 -11.46 15.80
C PRO A 539 -5.24 -12.43 16.75
N ASP A 540 -5.86 -12.86 17.82
CA ASP A 540 -5.33 -13.88 18.73
C ASP A 540 -5.45 -15.32 18.22
N GLY A 541 -6.09 -15.54 17.06
CA GLY A 541 -6.27 -16.85 16.43
C GLY A 541 -7.35 -17.72 17.07
N THR A 542 -8.17 -17.17 17.98
CA THR A 542 -9.29 -17.94 18.54
C THR A 542 -10.43 -18.08 17.52
N PRO A 543 -11.14 -19.22 17.49
CA PRO A 543 -12.23 -19.48 16.55
C PRO A 543 -13.40 -18.49 16.67
N VAL A 544 -14.05 -18.22 15.54
CA VAL A 544 -15.33 -17.50 15.48
C VAL A 544 -16.34 -18.38 14.75
N VAL A 545 -17.21 -19.05 15.49
CA VAL A 545 -18.20 -19.96 14.90
C VAL A 545 -19.09 -19.22 13.89
N GLY A 546 -19.26 -19.79 12.70
CA GLY A 546 -20.05 -19.20 11.63
C GLY A 546 -19.31 -18.13 10.80
N GLN A 547 -18.05 -17.82 11.11
CA GLN A 547 -17.25 -16.92 10.30
C GLN A 547 -16.52 -17.66 9.19
N PHE A 548 -16.88 -17.40 7.95
CA PHE A 548 -16.23 -17.96 6.77
C PHE A 548 -16.13 -16.92 5.66
N GLY A 549 -15.21 -17.14 4.71
CA GLY A 549 -14.81 -16.15 3.71
C GLY A 549 -15.98 -15.53 2.96
N PHE A 550 -16.94 -16.35 2.53
CA PHE A 550 -18.09 -15.87 1.76
C PHE A 550 -19.00 -14.93 2.57
N ALA A 551 -19.31 -15.27 3.82
CA ALA A 551 -20.21 -14.49 4.66
C ALA A 551 -19.55 -13.25 5.27
N SER A 552 -18.24 -13.34 5.61
CA SER A 552 -17.57 -12.30 6.39
C SER A 552 -16.67 -11.40 5.55
N ALA A 553 -15.94 -11.94 4.57
CA ALA A 553 -14.95 -11.19 3.81
C ALA A 553 -15.46 -10.71 2.42
N VAL A 554 -16.31 -11.49 1.73
CA VAL A 554 -16.82 -11.11 0.39
C VAL A 554 -17.67 -9.85 0.41
N PRO A 555 -18.59 -9.64 1.38
CA PRO A 555 -19.35 -8.39 1.42
C PRO A 555 -18.45 -7.15 1.58
N LEU A 556 -17.37 -7.26 2.35
CA LEU A 556 -16.39 -6.19 2.49
C LEU A 556 -15.56 -6.00 1.21
N LEU A 557 -15.15 -7.09 0.55
CA LEU A 557 -14.51 -7.06 -0.78
C LEU A 557 -15.35 -6.28 -1.79
N ASN A 558 -16.66 -6.56 -1.86
CA ASN A 558 -17.58 -5.88 -2.77
C ASN A 558 -17.69 -4.38 -2.45
N GLN A 559 -17.73 -3.99 -1.17
CA GLN A 559 -17.75 -2.59 -0.78
C GLN A 559 -16.46 -1.86 -1.22
N VAL A 560 -15.29 -2.48 -1.01
CA VAL A 560 -14.01 -1.92 -1.47
C VAL A 560 -13.98 -1.82 -2.99
N ASN A 561 -14.43 -2.86 -3.71
CA ASN A 561 -14.49 -2.83 -5.17
C ASN A 561 -15.40 -1.70 -5.68
N ASN A 562 -16.57 -1.50 -5.07
CA ASN A 562 -17.48 -0.40 -5.42
C ASN A 562 -16.85 0.98 -5.20
N LEU A 563 -16.12 1.17 -4.09
CA LEU A 563 -15.34 2.40 -3.86
C LEU A 563 -14.31 2.64 -4.98
N LEU A 564 -13.64 1.58 -5.42
CA LEU A 564 -12.63 1.68 -6.49
C LEU A 564 -13.27 1.97 -7.85
N LEU A 565 -14.38 1.33 -8.18
CA LEU A 565 -15.11 1.55 -9.45
C LEU A 565 -15.63 2.99 -9.57
N ALA A 566 -15.99 3.62 -8.46
CA ALA A 566 -16.44 5.01 -8.44
C ALA A 566 -15.32 6.04 -8.66
N ARG A 567 -14.05 5.62 -8.67
CA ARG A 567 -12.90 6.54 -8.79
C ARG A 567 -12.67 6.96 -10.24
N PRO A 568 -12.26 8.23 -10.49
CA PRO A 568 -11.95 8.72 -11.83
C PRO A 568 -10.85 7.94 -12.55
N THR A 569 -9.98 7.27 -11.82
CA THR A 569 -8.93 6.40 -12.36
C THR A 569 -9.47 5.17 -13.10
N MET A 570 -10.69 4.75 -12.79
CA MET A 570 -11.36 3.64 -13.48
C MET A 570 -12.12 4.09 -14.74
N SER A 571 -12.44 5.40 -14.85
CA SER A 571 -13.24 5.94 -15.95
C SER A 571 -12.42 6.68 -17.01
N ARG A 572 -11.19 7.10 -16.74
CA ARG A 572 -10.38 8.02 -17.58
C ARG A 572 -9.35 7.38 -18.51
N GLY A 573 -9.17 6.12 -18.51
CA GLY A 573 -8.28 5.45 -19.45
C GLY A 573 -8.87 4.13 -19.80
N GLY A 574 -8.91 3.74 -21.05
CA GLY A 574 -9.41 2.42 -21.41
C GLY A 574 -8.89 1.40 -20.41
N LEU A 575 -9.80 0.74 -19.70
CA LEU A 575 -9.43 -0.33 -18.78
C LEU A 575 -8.55 -1.32 -19.53
N PRO A 576 -7.50 -1.89 -18.90
CA PRO A 576 -6.68 -2.90 -19.55
C PRO A 576 -7.60 -3.96 -20.16
N SER A 577 -7.50 -4.14 -21.46
CA SER A 577 -8.18 -5.27 -22.12
C SER A 577 -7.52 -6.56 -21.62
N ASP A 578 -8.33 -7.61 -21.48
CA ASP A 578 -7.86 -8.95 -21.14
C ASP A 578 -8.06 -9.89 -22.34
N PRO A 579 -7.30 -9.67 -23.44
CA PRO A 579 -7.48 -10.45 -24.64
C PRO A 579 -7.10 -11.91 -24.38
N ARG A 580 -7.81 -12.81 -25.05
CA ARG A 580 -7.49 -14.24 -24.98
C ARG A 580 -6.08 -14.48 -25.52
N PRO A 581 -5.17 -15.10 -24.74
CA PRO A 581 -3.85 -15.48 -25.22
C PRO A 581 -3.93 -16.45 -26.42
N ALA A 582 -2.99 -16.35 -27.35
CA ALA A 582 -2.93 -17.24 -28.52
C ALA A 582 -2.77 -18.74 -28.14
N THR A 583 -2.24 -19.03 -26.96
CA THR A 583 -2.10 -20.38 -26.40
C THR A 583 -3.43 -20.95 -25.89
N VAL A 584 -4.50 -20.16 -25.82
CA VAL A 584 -5.80 -20.60 -25.32
C VAL A 584 -6.76 -20.79 -26.48
N SER A 585 -7.28 -22.00 -26.63
CA SER A 585 -8.28 -22.37 -27.62
C SER A 585 -9.55 -22.89 -26.97
N GLN A 586 -10.61 -23.04 -27.74
CA GLN A 586 -11.83 -23.71 -27.32
C GLN A 586 -11.83 -25.15 -27.81
N GLY A 587 -12.34 -26.07 -27.00
CA GLY A 587 -12.47 -27.45 -27.37
C GLY A 587 -13.62 -28.15 -26.65
N THR A 588 -13.86 -29.39 -27.03
CA THR A 588 -14.86 -30.26 -26.42
C THR A 588 -14.17 -31.39 -25.71
N ILE A 589 -14.69 -31.76 -24.55
CA ILE A 589 -14.14 -32.83 -23.72
C ILE A 589 -15.25 -33.84 -23.42
N CYS A 590 -14.94 -35.11 -23.57
CA CYS A 590 -15.83 -36.21 -23.22
C CYS A 590 -15.45 -36.83 -21.85
N TRP A 591 -16.43 -36.95 -20.99
CA TRP A 591 -16.29 -37.77 -19.79
C TRP A 591 -16.75 -39.20 -20.05
N PRO A 592 -16.15 -40.20 -19.40
CA PRO A 592 -15.15 -40.14 -18.32
C PRO A 592 -13.69 -40.02 -18.79
N GLY A 593 -13.36 -40.16 -20.04
CA GLY A 593 -11.98 -40.25 -20.54
C GLY A 593 -11.16 -38.99 -20.44
N GLY A 594 -11.79 -37.81 -20.56
CA GLY A 594 -11.12 -36.52 -20.46
C GLY A 594 -10.60 -35.96 -21.78
N GLN A 595 -10.87 -36.61 -22.91
CA GLN A 595 -10.43 -36.21 -24.25
C GLN A 595 -11.61 -36.00 -25.19
N ASP A 596 -11.42 -35.30 -26.29
CA ASP A 596 -12.46 -35.19 -27.31
C ASP A 596 -12.65 -36.51 -28.05
N LEU A 597 -13.91 -36.88 -28.28
CA LEU A 597 -14.29 -38.07 -29.03
C LEU A 597 -15.27 -37.68 -30.13
N PRO A 598 -15.36 -38.46 -31.24
CA PRO A 598 -16.33 -38.23 -32.30
C PRO A 598 -17.75 -38.12 -31.76
N ALA A 599 -18.60 -37.37 -32.50
CA ALA A 599 -20.02 -37.28 -32.17
C ALA A 599 -20.68 -38.66 -32.27
N GLY A 600 -21.40 -39.06 -31.20
CA GLY A 600 -22.06 -40.36 -31.14
C GLY A 600 -21.18 -41.52 -30.59
N ASP A 601 -19.91 -41.27 -30.26
CA ASP A 601 -19.09 -42.29 -29.63
C ASP A 601 -19.69 -42.69 -28.29
N SER A 602 -19.88 -44.00 -28.09
CA SER A 602 -20.48 -44.60 -26.89
C SER A 602 -19.67 -44.40 -25.61
N ASN A 603 -18.37 -44.06 -25.72
CA ASN A 603 -17.50 -43.76 -24.62
C ASN A 603 -17.68 -42.33 -24.12
N CYS A 604 -18.29 -41.43 -24.92
CA CYS A 604 -18.60 -40.06 -24.50
C CYS A 604 -19.93 -40.04 -23.73
N ARG A 605 -19.88 -40.16 -22.40
CA ARG A 605 -21.08 -40.13 -21.55
C ARG A 605 -21.60 -38.73 -21.31
N ARG A 606 -20.68 -37.75 -21.16
CA ARG A 606 -20.98 -36.31 -21.06
C ARG A 606 -20.02 -35.53 -21.92
N ARG A 607 -20.55 -34.61 -22.71
CA ARG A 607 -19.78 -33.71 -23.56
C ARG A 607 -19.79 -32.31 -22.97
N LEU A 608 -18.60 -31.74 -22.73
CA LEU A 608 -18.40 -30.45 -22.07
C LEU A 608 -17.56 -29.54 -22.94
N ALA A 609 -17.96 -28.27 -23.07
CA ALA A 609 -17.12 -27.23 -23.64
C ALA A 609 -16.01 -26.82 -22.64
N SER A 610 -14.81 -26.62 -23.13
CA SER A 610 -13.66 -26.27 -22.30
C SER A 610 -12.73 -25.29 -22.99
N TRP A 611 -12.10 -24.43 -22.20
CA TRP A 611 -10.86 -23.75 -22.58
C TRP A 611 -9.72 -24.77 -22.54
N LEU A 612 -8.87 -24.73 -23.54
CA LEU A 612 -7.70 -25.62 -23.65
C LEU A 612 -6.43 -24.78 -23.73
N LEU A 613 -5.46 -25.09 -22.89
CA LEU A 613 -4.13 -24.50 -22.94
C LEU A 613 -3.28 -25.33 -23.92
N ASP A 614 -2.68 -24.66 -24.93
CA ASP A 614 -1.87 -25.30 -25.99
C ASP A 614 -2.59 -26.47 -26.67
N ALA A 615 -3.92 -26.41 -26.80
CA ALA A 615 -4.79 -27.48 -27.30
C ALA A 615 -4.61 -28.82 -26.55
N SER A 616 -4.06 -28.80 -25.35
CA SER A 616 -3.79 -29.99 -24.54
C SER A 616 -5.10 -30.58 -23.98
N GLN A 617 -5.25 -31.88 -24.13
CA GLN A 617 -6.38 -32.66 -23.62
C GLN A 617 -5.87 -33.86 -22.81
N PRO A 618 -5.32 -33.63 -21.62
CA PRO A 618 -4.89 -34.74 -20.76
C PRO A 618 -6.07 -35.66 -20.44
N PRO A 619 -5.81 -36.97 -20.31
CA PRO A 619 -6.83 -37.91 -19.86
C PRO A 619 -7.23 -37.59 -18.42
N THR A 620 -8.39 -38.11 -18.01
CA THR A 620 -8.86 -37.99 -16.62
C THR A 620 -7.80 -38.43 -15.64
N LEU A 621 -7.54 -37.58 -14.64
CA LEU A 621 -6.54 -37.79 -13.61
C LEU A 621 -6.95 -38.97 -12.71
N LEU A 622 -6.17 -40.05 -12.76
CA LEU A 622 -6.36 -41.20 -11.90
C LEU A 622 -5.78 -40.95 -10.50
N LEU A 623 -6.42 -41.50 -9.50
CA LEU A 623 -5.88 -41.46 -8.14
C LEU A 623 -4.79 -42.55 -8.00
N PRO A 624 -3.74 -42.33 -7.18
CA PRO A 624 -2.73 -43.36 -6.91
C PRO A 624 -3.36 -44.65 -6.46
N GLY A 625 -2.92 -45.76 -7.05
CA GLY A 625 -3.47 -47.13 -6.81
C GLY A 625 -4.67 -47.51 -7.71
N GLN A 626 -5.25 -46.55 -8.46
CA GLN A 626 -6.30 -46.88 -9.44
C GLN A 626 -5.71 -47.38 -10.77
N GLU A 627 -4.44 -47.10 -11.04
CA GLU A 627 -3.73 -47.56 -12.22
C GLU A 627 -3.63 -49.11 -12.32
N SER A 628 -3.54 -49.77 -11.16
CA SER A 628 -3.41 -51.20 -11.09
C SER A 628 -4.76 -51.95 -11.19
N VAL A 629 -5.88 -51.29 -10.97
CA VAL A 629 -7.24 -51.84 -11.05
C VAL A 629 -7.90 -51.28 -12.29
N ARG A 630 -7.41 -51.66 -13.48
CA ARG A 630 -8.00 -51.34 -14.79
C ARG A 630 -8.46 -49.89 -14.86
N GLY A 631 -7.62 -49.00 -15.35
CA GLY A 631 -7.90 -47.58 -15.52
C GLY A 631 -9.29 -47.25 -16.12
N ILE A 632 -9.47 -46.06 -16.57
CA ILE A 632 -10.74 -45.63 -17.22
C ILE A 632 -10.92 -46.33 -18.56
N ARG A 633 -9.84 -46.62 -19.29
CA ARG A 633 -9.85 -47.30 -20.60
C ARG A 633 -9.34 -48.74 -20.46
N PHE A 634 -10.04 -49.65 -21.11
CA PHE A 634 -9.59 -51.04 -21.23
C PHE A 634 -10.13 -51.68 -22.50
N PRO A 635 -9.38 -52.64 -23.07
CA PRO A 635 -9.77 -53.36 -24.26
C PRO A 635 -10.93 -54.32 -23.95
N VAL A 636 -11.90 -54.33 -24.84
CA VAL A 636 -12.95 -55.38 -24.90
C VAL A 636 -12.98 -55.95 -26.32
N TRP A 637 -13.18 -57.21 -26.44
CA TRP A 637 -13.29 -57.87 -27.74
C TRP A 637 -14.76 -57.97 -28.12
N ARG A 638 -15.10 -57.63 -29.37
CA ARG A 638 -16.45 -57.66 -29.89
C ARG A 638 -16.50 -58.43 -31.19
N ASN A 639 -17.60 -59.20 -31.42
CA ASN A 639 -17.86 -59.84 -32.70
C ASN A 639 -18.47 -58.85 -33.69
N GLU A 640 -18.77 -59.29 -34.91
CA GLU A 640 -19.36 -58.46 -36.00
C GLU A 640 -20.73 -57.87 -35.60
N HIS A 641 -21.43 -58.50 -34.64
CA HIS A 641 -22.71 -58.03 -34.12
C HIS A 641 -22.57 -57.01 -32.94
N GLY A 642 -21.32 -56.66 -32.59
CA GLY A 642 -21.04 -55.76 -31.47
C GLY A 642 -21.13 -56.38 -30.10
N GLU A 643 -21.34 -57.68 -29.97
CA GLU A 643 -21.42 -58.41 -28.72
C GLU A 643 -20.03 -58.68 -28.14
N ARG A 644 -19.90 -58.62 -26.81
CA ARG A 644 -18.65 -58.94 -26.10
C ARG A 644 -18.33 -60.43 -26.26
N VAL A 645 -17.11 -60.70 -26.73
CA VAL A 645 -16.58 -62.04 -26.93
C VAL A 645 -15.18 -62.17 -26.28
N ALA A 646 -14.71 -63.37 -26.10
CA ALA A 646 -13.31 -63.58 -25.70
C ALA A 646 -12.32 -63.18 -26.79
N ALA A 647 -11.09 -62.85 -26.44
CA ALA A 647 -10.08 -62.39 -27.37
C ALA A 647 -9.70 -63.43 -28.44
N ASP A 648 -9.89 -64.69 -28.14
CA ASP A 648 -9.57 -65.82 -29.01
C ASP A 648 -10.75 -66.25 -29.90
N CYS A 649 -11.91 -65.58 -29.82
CA CYS A 649 -13.06 -65.90 -30.69
C CYS A 649 -12.79 -65.49 -32.15
N PRO A 650 -13.19 -66.33 -33.11
CA PRO A 650 -13.09 -65.96 -34.53
C PRO A 650 -13.86 -64.70 -34.83
N GLY A 651 -13.21 -63.72 -35.52
CA GLY A 651 -13.84 -62.44 -35.86
C GLY A 651 -13.87 -61.44 -34.75
N ALA A 652 -13.27 -61.73 -33.60
CA ALA A 652 -13.16 -60.79 -32.48
C ALA A 652 -12.28 -59.57 -32.90
N ARG A 653 -12.87 -58.38 -32.71
CA ARG A 653 -12.14 -57.10 -32.93
C ARG A 653 -11.99 -56.40 -31.57
N GLU A 654 -10.79 -55.95 -31.31
CA GLU A 654 -10.53 -55.16 -30.12
C GLU A 654 -11.20 -53.77 -30.25
N SER A 655 -11.92 -53.36 -29.23
CA SER A 655 -12.47 -52.01 -29.06
C SER A 655 -12.11 -51.48 -27.69
N GLN A 656 -11.84 -50.18 -27.58
CA GLN A 656 -11.59 -49.56 -26.30
C GLN A 656 -12.92 -49.12 -25.67
N VAL A 657 -13.12 -49.43 -24.38
CA VAL A 657 -14.28 -49.00 -23.60
C VAL A 657 -13.83 -48.11 -22.47
N GLU A 658 -14.51 -46.98 -22.32
CA GLU A 658 -14.30 -46.06 -21.20
C GLU A 658 -15.39 -46.24 -20.15
N VAL A 659 -14.98 -46.34 -18.88
CA VAL A 659 -15.87 -46.46 -17.74
C VAL A 659 -15.55 -45.39 -16.72
N TRP A 660 -16.55 -45.03 -15.91
CA TRP A 660 -16.36 -44.13 -14.80
C TRP A 660 -15.34 -44.67 -13.78
N PRO A 661 -14.54 -43.81 -13.12
CA PRO A 661 -13.74 -44.21 -11.96
C PRO A 661 -14.58 -44.89 -10.89
N LEU A 662 -14.12 -46.01 -10.37
CA LEU A 662 -14.87 -46.82 -9.41
C LEU A 662 -15.41 -46.05 -8.17
N PRO A 663 -14.66 -45.10 -7.57
CA PRO A 663 -15.17 -44.35 -6.43
C PRO A 663 -16.41 -43.48 -6.74
N LEU A 664 -16.66 -43.17 -8.01
CA LEU A 664 -17.83 -42.41 -8.44
C LEU A 664 -19.13 -43.22 -8.53
N ASP A 665 -19.08 -44.55 -8.57
CA ASP A 665 -20.23 -45.42 -8.77
C ASP A 665 -21.41 -45.07 -7.86
N PRO A 666 -21.26 -44.81 -6.55
CA PRO A 666 -22.40 -44.48 -5.67
C PRO A 666 -23.12 -43.18 -6.05
N TRP A 667 -22.44 -42.27 -6.74
CA TRP A 667 -22.95 -40.94 -7.18
C TRP A 667 -23.52 -40.95 -8.59
N LEU A 668 -23.36 -42.05 -9.33
CA LEU A 668 -23.87 -42.17 -10.68
C LEU A 668 -25.32 -42.62 -10.74
N PRO A 669 -26.10 -42.23 -11.74
CA PRO A 669 -27.39 -42.84 -12.03
C PRO A 669 -27.25 -44.36 -12.22
N ALA A 670 -28.28 -45.11 -11.86
CA ALA A 670 -28.24 -46.60 -11.94
C ALA A 670 -27.89 -47.09 -13.36
N SER A 671 -28.29 -46.35 -14.40
CA SER A 671 -28.00 -46.65 -15.79
C SER A 671 -26.51 -46.49 -16.20
N GLU A 672 -25.75 -45.71 -15.43
CA GLU A 672 -24.33 -45.41 -15.70
C GLU A 672 -23.37 -46.17 -14.80
N ARG A 673 -23.90 -46.83 -13.73
CA ARG A 673 -23.07 -47.63 -12.81
C ARG A 673 -22.44 -48.81 -13.51
N ARG A 674 -21.27 -49.22 -13.05
CA ARG A 674 -20.66 -50.46 -13.49
C ARG A 674 -21.62 -51.62 -13.12
N ARG A 675 -22.02 -52.40 -14.12
CA ARG A 675 -22.67 -53.67 -13.88
C ARG A 675 -21.58 -54.70 -13.62
N ALA A 676 -21.67 -55.42 -12.51
CA ALA A 676 -20.74 -56.47 -12.14
C ALA A 676 -20.60 -57.54 -13.21
#